data_a90daaa7f33869170d1cd58d2ffe3e4f
#
_entry.id   a90daaa7f33869170d1cd58d2ffe3e4f
#
_cell.length_a   1.000
_cell.length_b   1.000
_cell.length_c   1.000
_cell.angle_alpha   90.00
_cell.angle_beta   90.00
_cell.angle_gamma   90.00
#
_symmetry.space_group_name_H-M   'P 1'
#
loop_
_entity.id
_entity.type
_entity.pdbx_description
1 polymer ?
#
loop_
_entity_poly.entity_id
_entity_poly.type
_entity_poly.pdbx_seq_one_letter_code
_entity_poly.pdbx_strand_id
1 'polypeptide(L)'
;MNIQETLQQKLGKEIAQASNEEIYGALLSMVQEMAGEKERTDSKKKLYYISAEFLIGKLLSNNMINLGIFNEVKDVLAQNGKNIAEIEEVEPEPSLGNGGLGRLAACFLDSIATLGLAGDGVGLNYHLGLFKQEFKNNLQRETPNPWIEAKSWLKKTDVVYPISFKGLNVNARMYDIEVTGYNNKTNKLHLFDIDSVDETIVEDGIAFNKEDIEKNLTLFLYPDDSDENGRLLRIYQQYFMVSAGAQLILDECTAKGCNLHDLADYAVIQINDTHPTMVIPELIRLLVERGLDMDEAIEVVSKTCAYTNHTILAEALEKWPVYYLKKVVPQLMPIIEVLDDKVRRKYEDESVSIIDRNDTVHMAHIDIHYGFSVNGVASLHTEILKETELNNFYKIYPEKFNNKTNGITFRRWLLHCNPALTELLDELIGEGYKKDAAELEKLLAFKDDEKVLDRLVEIKHANKEALCKYLEETQGVKVSPDTIFDIQIKRLHEYKRQQLNALYIIDKYLEIKAGKIPAAPVTAIFGAKAAPAYVIAKDIIHLILCLQEIINNDPEVSPYLKVVMVENYNVTKAEKLIPACDISEQISLASKEASGTGNMKFMLNGAVTLGTEDGANVEIHELVGNDNIFVFGASSDEVIEHYAKADYVARDFYEKNPAIKAAIDFITSEEVLKVGKKENLERLQHEIISKDWFMTLLDFDSYKEKKEEALRAYADQKTWAKKTLVNIAKAGYFSSDRTIEEYNRDIWHL
;
A
#
# COMPACT_ATOMS: atom_id res chain seq x y z
N MET A 1 -18.82 -19.24 -24.47
CA MET A 1 -19.29 -19.97 -23.26
C MET A 1 -20.63 -19.37 -22.86
N ASN A 2 -21.62 -20.19 -22.53
CA ASN A 2 -22.90 -19.70 -21.99
C ASN A 2 -22.77 -19.64 -20.47
N ILE A 3 -22.70 -18.44 -19.91
CA ILE A 3 -22.47 -18.22 -18.47
C ILE A 3 -23.59 -18.83 -17.63
N GLN A 4 -24.85 -18.66 -18.03
CA GLN A 4 -25.99 -19.20 -17.28
C GLN A 4 -25.95 -20.72 -17.21
N GLU A 5 -25.74 -21.40 -18.34
CA GLU A 5 -25.67 -22.87 -18.38
C GLU A 5 -24.48 -23.40 -17.57
N THR A 6 -23.33 -22.74 -17.69
CA THR A 6 -22.13 -23.12 -16.93
C THR A 6 -22.34 -23.00 -15.42
N LEU A 7 -22.95 -21.91 -14.97
CA LEU A 7 -23.24 -21.72 -13.54
C LEU A 7 -24.27 -22.74 -13.04
N GLN A 8 -25.36 -22.99 -13.78
CA GLN A 8 -26.37 -24.00 -13.41
C GLN A 8 -25.76 -25.40 -13.33
N GLN A 9 -24.89 -25.73 -14.26
CA GLN A 9 -24.18 -27.01 -14.25
C GLN A 9 -23.29 -27.16 -13.01
N LYS A 10 -22.53 -26.13 -12.66
CA LYS A 10 -21.67 -26.14 -11.46
C LYS A 10 -22.45 -26.13 -10.16
N LEU A 11 -23.61 -25.48 -10.13
CA LEU A 11 -24.50 -25.44 -8.97
C LEU A 11 -25.33 -26.71 -8.81
N GLY A 12 -25.62 -27.43 -9.91
CA GLY A 12 -26.56 -28.54 -9.91
C GLY A 12 -28.01 -28.14 -9.65
N LYS A 13 -28.33 -26.86 -9.78
CA LYS A 13 -29.67 -26.28 -9.58
C LYS A 13 -29.80 -24.92 -10.30
N GLU A 14 -31.00 -24.37 -10.31
CA GLU A 14 -31.26 -23.04 -10.85
C GLU A 14 -30.55 -21.96 -10.02
N ILE A 15 -30.01 -20.94 -10.68
CA ILE A 15 -29.28 -19.84 -10.03
C ILE A 15 -30.17 -19.13 -8.98
N ALA A 16 -31.44 -18.92 -9.31
CA ALA A 16 -32.39 -18.25 -8.41
C ALA A 16 -32.60 -19.00 -7.08
N GLN A 17 -32.37 -20.30 -7.05
CA GLN A 17 -32.54 -21.18 -5.88
C GLN A 17 -31.27 -21.33 -5.03
N ALA A 18 -30.11 -20.87 -5.56
CA ALA A 18 -28.83 -21.00 -4.89
C ALA A 18 -28.59 -19.86 -3.89
N SER A 19 -27.86 -20.16 -2.82
CA SER A 19 -27.38 -19.11 -1.89
C SER A 19 -26.24 -18.29 -2.51
N ASN A 20 -25.94 -17.14 -1.92
CA ASN A 20 -24.82 -16.31 -2.38
C ASN A 20 -23.50 -17.06 -2.24
N GLU A 21 -23.33 -17.86 -1.19
CA GLU A 21 -22.14 -18.70 -0.95
C GLU A 21 -21.99 -19.78 -2.03
N GLU A 22 -23.08 -20.44 -2.41
CA GLU A 22 -23.06 -21.44 -3.48
C GLU A 22 -22.71 -20.80 -4.83
N ILE A 23 -23.29 -19.64 -5.14
CA ILE A 23 -23.02 -18.90 -6.38
C ILE A 23 -21.56 -18.44 -6.40
N TYR A 24 -21.05 -17.90 -5.28
CA TYR A 24 -19.64 -17.52 -5.18
C TYR A 24 -18.72 -18.71 -5.47
N GLY A 25 -18.98 -19.87 -4.87
CA GLY A 25 -18.19 -21.08 -5.12
C GLY A 25 -18.21 -21.55 -6.57
N ALA A 26 -19.37 -21.44 -7.23
CA ALA A 26 -19.49 -21.77 -8.66
C ALA A 26 -18.76 -20.77 -9.56
N LEU A 27 -18.87 -19.47 -9.26
CA LEU A 27 -18.14 -18.41 -9.98
C LEU A 27 -16.64 -18.54 -9.80
N LEU A 28 -16.17 -18.77 -8.57
CA LEU A 28 -14.75 -19.02 -8.28
C LEU A 28 -14.20 -20.15 -9.15
N SER A 29 -14.88 -21.30 -9.18
CA SER A 29 -14.48 -22.44 -9.98
C SER A 29 -14.45 -22.12 -11.47
N MET A 30 -15.49 -21.47 -11.99
CA MET A 30 -15.59 -21.07 -13.39
C MET A 30 -14.45 -20.13 -13.80
N VAL A 31 -14.21 -19.10 -12.97
CA VAL A 31 -13.17 -18.10 -13.25
C VAL A 31 -11.77 -18.70 -13.17
N GLN A 32 -11.52 -19.59 -12.20
CA GLN A 32 -10.25 -20.32 -12.12
C GLN A 32 -9.98 -21.19 -13.36
N GLU A 33 -11.01 -21.89 -13.85
CA GLU A 33 -10.90 -22.70 -15.08
C GLU A 33 -10.59 -21.81 -16.29
N MET A 34 -11.33 -20.73 -16.46
CA MET A 34 -11.10 -19.75 -17.53
C MET A 34 -9.71 -19.14 -17.49
N ALA A 35 -9.24 -18.76 -16.30
CA ALA A 35 -7.89 -18.21 -16.11
C ALA A 35 -6.81 -19.24 -16.46
N GLY A 36 -7.03 -20.52 -16.09
CA GLY A 36 -6.12 -21.60 -16.41
C GLY A 36 -6.05 -21.97 -17.90
N GLU A 37 -7.09 -21.63 -18.67
CA GLU A 37 -7.11 -21.79 -20.13
C GLU A 37 -6.42 -20.67 -20.90
N LYS A 38 -6.11 -19.54 -20.23
CA LYS A 38 -5.40 -18.43 -20.85
C LYS A 38 -3.96 -18.79 -21.13
N GLU A 39 -3.41 -18.19 -22.16
CA GLU A 39 -2.02 -18.38 -22.54
C GLU A 39 -1.09 -17.83 -21.46
N ARG A 40 -0.26 -18.69 -20.88
CA ARG A 40 0.78 -18.25 -19.98
C ARG A 40 1.82 -17.46 -20.77
N THR A 41 2.15 -16.27 -20.30
CA THR A 41 3.18 -15.46 -20.93
C THR A 41 4.54 -16.16 -20.77
N ASP A 42 5.18 -16.45 -21.89
CA ASP A 42 6.50 -17.07 -21.93
C ASP A 42 7.45 -16.23 -22.78
N SER A 43 8.69 -16.10 -22.31
CA SER A 43 9.80 -15.48 -23.04
C SER A 43 11.11 -16.04 -22.52
N LYS A 44 12.20 -15.84 -23.28
CA LYS A 44 13.52 -16.25 -22.82
C LYS A 44 13.86 -15.60 -21.48
N LYS A 45 13.69 -14.27 -21.37
CA LYS A 45 13.92 -13.51 -20.14
C LYS A 45 12.61 -13.30 -19.38
N LYS A 46 12.66 -13.51 -18.08
CA LYS A 46 11.50 -13.39 -17.19
C LYS A 46 11.83 -12.52 -15.98
N LEU A 47 10.87 -11.71 -15.58
CA LEU A 47 10.92 -10.93 -14.35
C LEU A 47 10.46 -11.78 -13.17
N TYR A 48 11.19 -11.66 -12.07
CA TYR A 48 10.79 -12.14 -10.74
C TYR A 48 10.69 -10.94 -9.81
N TYR A 49 9.45 -10.58 -9.46
CA TYR A 49 9.15 -9.46 -8.57
C TYR A 49 9.03 -9.99 -7.15
N ILE A 50 10.08 -9.78 -6.32
CA ILE A 50 10.14 -10.30 -4.96
C ILE A 50 9.71 -9.23 -3.98
N SER A 51 8.68 -9.51 -3.21
CA SER A 51 8.12 -8.57 -2.23
C SER A 51 7.64 -9.30 -0.98
N ALA A 52 7.86 -8.68 0.17
CA ALA A 52 7.31 -9.18 1.43
C ALA A 52 5.79 -9.14 1.47
N GLU A 53 5.17 -8.25 0.68
CA GLU A 53 3.74 -7.98 0.68
C GLU A 53 3.15 -8.02 -0.72
N PHE A 54 1.95 -8.60 -0.82
CA PHE A 54 1.10 -8.50 -2.01
C PHE A 54 -0.35 -8.27 -1.56
N LEU A 55 -0.75 -7.01 -1.44
CA LEU A 55 -2.09 -6.63 -1.00
C LEU A 55 -3.08 -6.73 -2.18
N ILE A 56 -3.37 -7.94 -2.59
CA ILE A 56 -4.10 -8.24 -3.83
C ILE A 56 -5.59 -7.90 -3.76
N GLY A 57 -6.18 -7.84 -2.56
CA GLY A 57 -7.61 -7.62 -2.41
C GLY A 57 -8.44 -8.82 -2.89
N LYS A 58 -9.76 -8.66 -2.92
CA LYS A 58 -10.66 -9.67 -3.49
C LYS A 58 -10.42 -9.80 -4.99
N LEU A 59 -10.50 -11.02 -5.51
CA LEU A 59 -10.08 -11.32 -6.88
C LEU A 59 -11.22 -11.65 -7.84
N LEU A 60 -12.42 -12.02 -7.34
CA LEU A 60 -13.50 -12.46 -8.22
C LEU A 60 -13.84 -11.45 -9.31
N SER A 61 -14.23 -10.25 -8.92
CA SER A 61 -14.62 -9.21 -9.89
C SER A 61 -13.43 -8.66 -10.68
N ASN A 62 -12.27 -8.53 -10.03
CA ASN A 62 -11.05 -8.15 -10.73
C ASN A 62 -10.72 -9.11 -11.88
N ASN A 63 -10.79 -10.42 -11.61
CA ASN A 63 -10.53 -11.44 -12.61
C ASN A 63 -11.62 -11.47 -13.69
N MET A 64 -12.88 -11.31 -13.33
CA MET A 64 -13.98 -11.23 -14.31
C MET A 64 -13.84 -10.00 -15.24
N ILE A 65 -13.39 -8.87 -14.72
CA ILE A 65 -13.09 -7.69 -15.53
C ILE A 65 -11.95 -8.00 -16.51
N ASN A 66 -10.85 -8.55 -16.00
CA ASN A 66 -9.68 -8.88 -16.82
C ASN A 66 -9.99 -9.95 -17.90
N LEU A 67 -10.89 -10.89 -17.59
CA LEU A 67 -11.35 -11.91 -18.53
C LEU A 67 -12.44 -11.40 -19.50
N GLY A 68 -12.95 -10.19 -19.28
CA GLY A 68 -13.97 -9.58 -20.13
C GLY A 68 -15.39 -10.13 -19.94
N ILE A 69 -15.68 -10.77 -18.81
CA ILE A 69 -16.97 -11.43 -18.55
C ILE A 69 -17.80 -10.77 -17.45
N PHE A 70 -17.28 -9.72 -16.78
CA PHE A 70 -17.93 -9.14 -15.61
C PHE A 70 -19.37 -8.67 -15.89
N ASN A 71 -19.60 -7.95 -16.97
CA ASN A 71 -20.92 -7.42 -17.31
C ASN A 71 -21.91 -8.56 -17.64
N GLU A 72 -21.47 -9.57 -18.40
CA GLU A 72 -22.30 -10.73 -18.73
C GLU A 72 -22.71 -11.51 -17.46
N VAL A 73 -21.79 -11.75 -16.55
CA VAL A 73 -22.07 -12.40 -15.25
C VAL A 73 -23.05 -11.58 -14.44
N LYS A 74 -22.82 -10.26 -14.33
CA LYS A 74 -23.68 -9.33 -13.61
C LYS A 74 -25.13 -9.40 -14.15
N ASP A 75 -25.30 -9.39 -15.47
CA ASP A 75 -26.60 -9.41 -16.12
C ASP A 75 -27.32 -10.78 -15.90
N VAL A 76 -26.59 -11.88 -16.05
CA VAL A 76 -27.13 -13.21 -15.78
C VAL A 76 -27.61 -13.36 -14.33
N LEU A 77 -26.82 -12.86 -13.37
CA LEU A 77 -27.21 -12.87 -11.97
C LEU A 77 -28.47 -12.01 -11.71
N ALA A 78 -28.51 -10.81 -12.29
CA ALA A 78 -29.66 -9.91 -12.15
C ALA A 78 -30.95 -10.52 -12.70
N GLN A 79 -30.87 -11.18 -13.86
CA GLN A 79 -32.01 -11.90 -14.47
C GLN A 79 -32.53 -13.04 -13.61
N ASN A 80 -31.69 -13.58 -12.71
CA ASN A 80 -32.05 -14.64 -11.77
C ASN A 80 -32.34 -14.07 -10.35
N GLY A 81 -32.53 -12.77 -10.20
CA GLY A 81 -32.84 -12.12 -8.93
C GLY A 81 -31.67 -12.06 -7.94
N LYS A 82 -30.43 -12.13 -8.43
CA LYS A 82 -29.21 -12.08 -7.62
C LYS A 82 -28.42 -10.80 -7.89
N ASN A 83 -27.69 -10.34 -6.87
CA ASN A 83 -26.87 -9.14 -6.94
C ASN A 83 -25.40 -9.50 -6.84
N ILE A 84 -24.61 -9.13 -7.86
CA ILE A 84 -23.16 -9.39 -7.87
C ILE A 84 -22.46 -8.80 -6.65
N ALA A 85 -22.87 -7.61 -6.19
CA ALA A 85 -22.25 -6.95 -5.04
C ALA A 85 -22.41 -7.77 -3.75
N GLU A 86 -23.59 -8.41 -3.55
CA GLU A 86 -23.82 -9.29 -2.38
C GLU A 86 -23.01 -10.58 -2.47
N ILE A 87 -22.77 -11.07 -3.68
CA ILE A 87 -21.96 -12.27 -3.90
C ILE A 87 -20.47 -11.97 -3.66
N GLU A 88 -19.99 -10.79 -4.09
CA GLU A 88 -18.64 -10.32 -3.81
C GLU A 88 -18.34 -10.24 -2.30
N GLU A 89 -19.33 -9.90 -1.48
CA GLU A 89 -19.15 -9.82 -0.02
C GLU A 89 -18.81 -11.18 0.61
N VAL A 90 -19.18 -12.29 -0.03
CA VAL A 90 -18.87 -13.64 0.46
C VAL A 90 -17.38 -13.95 0.40
N GLU A 91 -16.65 -13.37 -0.56
CA GLU A 91 -15.22 -13.63 -0.72
C GLU A 91 -14.42 -13.10 0.46
N PRO A 92 -13.59 -13.93 1.13
CA PRO A 92 -12.66 -13.42 2.12
C PRO A 92 -11.53 -12.65 1.44
N GLU A 93 -11.24 -11.44 1.91
CA GLU A 93 -10.12 -10.66 1.36
C GLU A 93 -8.81 -11.31 1.77
N PRO A 94 -7.92 -11.66 0.81
CA PRO A 94 -6.60 -12.17 1.14
C PRO A 94 -5.79 -11.16 1.95
N SER A 95 -5.20 -11.61 3.06
CA SER A 95 -4.48 -10.75 4.00
C SER A 95 -2.97 -10.92 3.84
N LEU A 96 -2.45 -10.53 2.69
CA LEU A 96 -1.05 -10.73 2.27
C LEU A 96 -0.25 -9.43 2.22
N GLY A 97 -0.77 -8.36 2.77
CA GLY A 97 -0.12 -7.06 2.76
C GLY A 97 -0.74 -6.10 3.77
N ASN A 98 -0.09 -4.95 3.94
CA ASN A 98 -0.48 -3.96 4.94
C ASN A 98 -0.90 -2.61 4.32
N GLY A 99 -0.17 -2.12 3.33
CA GLY A 99 -0.38 -0.76 2.85
C GLY A 99 0.14 -0.52 1.45
N GLY A 100 0.72 0.66 1.23
CA GLY A 100 1.14 1.13 -0.08
C GLY A 100 2.08 0.21 -0.83
N LEU A 101 3.07 -0.36 -0.13
CA LEU A 101 4.04 -1.29 -0.72
C LEU A 101 3.37 -2.54 -1.31
N GLY A 102 2.50 -3.16 -0.52
CA GLY A 102 1.80 -4.38 -0.94
C GLY A 102 0.77 -4.13 -2.02
N ARG A 103 0.03 -3.01 -1.94
CA ARG A 103 -0.94 -2.68 -2.99
C ARG A 103 -0.25 -2.31 -4.31
N LEU A 104 0.88 -1.63 -4.23
CA LEU A 104 1.70 -1.33 -5.41
C LEU A 104 2.16 -2.61 -6.11
N ALA A 105 2.69 -3.56 -5.34
CA ALA A 105 3.11 -4.86 -5.88
C ALA A 105 1.95 -5.56 -6.61
N ALA A 106 0.74 -5.53 -6.06
CA ALA A 106 -0.45 -6.09 -6.68
C ALA A 106 -0.84 -5.36 -7.98
N CYS A 107 -0.79 -4.02 -8.00
CA CYS A 107 -1.02 -3.24 -9.21
C CYS A 107 0.01 -3.56 -10.31
N PHE A 108 1.26 -3.74 -9.93
CA PHE A 108 2.34 -4.07 -10.87
C PHE A 108 2.14 -5.46 -11.48
N LEU A 109 1.75 -6.47 -10.69
CA LEU A 109 1.43 -7.79 -11.24
C LEU A 109 0.30 -7.73 -12.26
N ASP A 110 -0.77 -6.99 -11.96
CA ASP A 110 -1.87 -6.77 -12.90
C ASP A 110 -1.39 -6.13 -14.20
N SER A 111 -0.57 -5.09 -14.12
CA SER A 111 -0.04 -4.38 -15.30
C SER A 111 0.97 -5.22 -16.09
N ILE A 112 1.84 -5.98 -15.41
CA ILE A 112 2.79 -6.88 -16.06
C ILE A 112 2.03 -7.91 -16.93
N ALA A 113 1.00 -8.53 -16.37
CA ALA A 113 0.15 -9.47 -17.10
C ALA A 113 -0.62 -8.80 -18.24
N THR A 114 -1.19 -7.60 -17.99
CA THR A 114 -1.96 -6.83 -18.98
C THR A 114 -1.12 -6.41 -20.18
N LEU A 115 0.14 -6.07 -19.97
CA LEU A 115 1.07 -5.70 -21.03
C LEU A 115 1.68 -6.90 -21.75
N GLY A 116 1.33 -8.11 -21.36
CA GLY A 116 1.85 -9.34 -21.98
C GLY A 116 3.31 -9.60 -21.70
N LEU A 117 3.84 -9.10 -20.58
CA LEU A 117 5.21 -9.31 -20.15
C LEU A 117 5.32 -10.57 -19.29
N ALA A 118 6.40 -11.34 -19.45
CA ALA A 118 6.68 -12.51 -18.64
C ALA A 118 7.22 -12.07 -17.28
N GLY A 119 6.41 -12.16 -16.24
CA GLY A 119 6.82 -11.75 -14.89
C GLY A 119 5.91 -12.33 -13.82
N ASP A 120 6.54 -12.99 -12.84
CA ASP A 120 5.84 -13.57 -11.70
C ASP A 120 6.21 -12.82 -10.41
N GLY A 121 5.27 -12.79 -9.46
CA GLY A 121 5.52 -12.36 -8.10
C GLY A 121 6.06 -13.51 -7.24
N VAL A 122 6.87 -13.17 -6.25
CA VAL A 122 7.40 -14.12 -5.25
C VAL A 122 7.23 -13.51 -3.87
N GLY A 123 6.55 -14.23 -2.98
CA GLY A 123 6.28 -13.78 -1.61
C GLY A 123 6.01 -14.94 -0.66
N LEU A 124 5.41 -14.64 0.48
CA LEU A 124 5.04 -15.61 1.51
C LEU A 124 3.52 -15.73 1.65
N ASN A 125 3.06 -16.92 2.03
CA ASN A 125 1.67 -17.21 2.30
C ASN A 125 1.36 -17.02 3.79
N TYR A 126 1.02 -15.79 4.20
CA TYR A 126 0.68 -15.52 5.60
C TYR A 126 -0.72 -16.02 5.91
N HIS A 127 -0.85 -16.97 6.83
CA HIS A 127 -2.13 -17.60 7.19
C HIS A 127 -3.10 -16.64 7.88
N LEU A 128 -2.58 -15.80 8.75
CA LEU A 128 -3.37 -14.91 9.62
C LEU A 128 -3.17 -13.42 9.27
N GLY A 129 -2.47 -13.14 8.17
CA GLY A 129 -2.26 -11.81 7.64
C GLY A 129 -1.45 -10.87 8.55
N LEU A 130 -1.71 -9.57 8.44
CA LEU A 130 -1.18 -8.58 9.36
C LEU A 130 -1.88 -8.71 10.72
N PHE A 131 -3.13 -8.39 10.77
CA PHE A 131 -4.14 -8.61 11.82
C PHE A 131 -5.47 -8.03 11.37
N LYS A 132 -6.55 -8.44 12.01
CA LYS A 132 -7.84 -7.80 11.95
C LYS A 132 -7.90 -6.75 13.05
N GLN A 133 -8.28 -5.51 12.69
CA GLN A 133 -8.47 -4.43 13.65
C GLN A 133 -9.90 -4.43 14.17
N GLU A 134 -10.04 -4.42 15.48
CA GLU A 134 -11.32 -4.22 16.18
C GLU A 134 -11.16 -3.02 17.11
N PHE A 135 -12.27 -2.28 17.33
CA PHE A 135 -12.31 -1.19 18.29
C PHE A 135 -13.07 -1.64 19.54
N LYS A 136 -12.41 -1.51 20.69
CA LYS A 136 -13.00 -1.80 21.98
C LYS A 136 -12.58 -0.73 23.00
N ASN A 137 -13.53 -0.10 23.66
CA ASN A 137 -13.27 0.99 24.60
C ASN A 137 -12.45 2.13 23.96
N ASN A 138 -12.76 2.46 22.70
CA ASN A 138 -12.04 3.45 21.89
C ASN A 138 -10.54 3.13 21.70
N LEU A 139 -10.17 1.86 21.75
CA LEU A 139 -8.79 1.39 21.53
C LEU A 139 -8.75 0.40 20.37
N GLN A 140 -7.65 0.42 19.64
CA GLN A 140 -7.37 -0.63 18.67
C GLN A 140 -7.04 -1.93 19.39
N ARG A 141 -7.72 -3.00 19.00
CA ARG A 141 -7.43 -4.38 19.36
C ARG A 141 -7.05 -5.14 18.10
N GLU A 142 -6.04 -5.98 18.19
CA GLU A 142 -5.57 -6.83 17.10
C GLU A 142 -6.02 -8.27 17.34
N THR A 143 -6.57 -8.89 16.29
CA THR A 143 -6.95 -10.31 16.25
C THR A 143 -6.45 -10.95 14.97
N PRO A 144 -6.31 -12.28 14.90
CA PRO A 144 -5.95 -12.97 13.68
C PRO A 144 -6.93 -12.67 12.54
N ASN A 145 -6.40 -12.64 11.31
CA ASN A 145 -7.20 -12.39 10.11
C ASN A 145 -7.08 -13.57 9.12
N PRO A 146 -7.67 -14.74 9.43
CA PRO A 146 -7.64 -15.88 8.54
C PRO A 146 -8.42 -15.59 7.25
N TRP A 147 -7.91 -16.06 6.12
CA TRP A 147 -8.51 -15.82 4.81
C TRP A 147 -8.49 -17.06 3.90
N ILE A 148 -7.73 -18.09 4.28
CA ILE A 148 -7.58 -19.31 3.49
C ILE A 148 -8.74 -20.24 3.79
N GLU A 149 -9.54 -20.57 2.76
CA GLU A 149 -10.66 -21.48 2.85
C GLU A 149 -10.44 -22.70 1.95
N ALA A 150 -11.28 -23.72 2.09
CA ALA A 150 -11.22 -24.94 1.28
C ALA A 150 -11.36 -24.67 -0.22
N LYS A 151 -12.19 -23.68 -0.59
CA LYS A 151 -12.29 -23.14 -1.95
C LYS A 151 -11.66 -21.76 -1.97
N SER A 152 -10.54 -21.63 -2.63
CA SER A 152 -9.72 -20.43 -2.61
C SER A 152 -9.03 -20.23 -3.96
N TRP A 153 -8.58 -19.02 -4.22
CA TRP A 153 -7.71 -18.72 -5.37
C TRP A 153 -6.34 -19.38 -5.25
N LEU A 154 -5.96 -19.75 -4.04
CA LEU A 154 -4.66 -20.34 -3.73
C LEU A 154 -4.59 -21.79 -4.16
N LYS A 155 -3.61 -22.12 -4.98
CA LYS A 155 -3.39 -23.46 -5.53
C LYS A 155 -2.13 -24.07 -4.96
N LYS A 156 -2.25 -25.16 -4.22
CA LYS A 156 -1.11 -25.95 -3.74
C LYS A 156 -0.39 -26.59 -4.92
N THR A 157 0.94 -26.52 -4.95
CA THR A 157 1.79 -27.20 -5.93
C THR A 157 2.64 -28.29 -5.29
N ASP A 158 3.26 -29.12 -6.12
CA ASP A 158 4.21 -30.15 -5.68
C ASP A 158 5.66 -29.62 -5.56
N VAL A 159 5.88 -28.35 -5.85
CA VAL A 159 7.19 -27.72 -5.77
C VAL A 159 7.54 -27.42 -4.32
N VAL A 160 8.65 -28.01 -3.86
CA VAL A 160 9.14 -27.88 -2.49
C VAL A 160 10.64 -27.62 -2.53
N TYR A 161 11.09 -26.61 -1.77
CA TYR A 161 12.51 -26.30 -1.65
C TYR A 161 12.97 -26.45 -0.20
N PRO A 162 14.15 -27.10 0.04
CA PRO A 162 14.73 -27.13 1.38
C PRO A 162 15.34 -25.78 1.74
N ILE A 163 15.09 -25.32 2.95
CA ILE A 163 15.64 -24.07 3.48
C ILE A 163 16.43 -24.41 4.76
N SER A 164 17.69 -24.01 4.82
CA SER A 164 18.56 -24.29 5.96
C SER A 164 18.79 -23.05 6.81
N PHE A 165 18.42 -23.14 8.08
CA PHE A 165 18.79 -22.19 9.12
C PHE A 165 19.81 -22.85 10.07
N LYS A 166 20.41 -22.07 10.95
CA LYS A 166 21.29 -22.63 11.96
C LYS A 166 20.53 -23.59 12.88
N GLY A 167 20.86 -24.87 12.80
CA GLY A 167 20.25 -25.90 13.63
C GLY A 167 18.79 -26.25 13.27
N LEU A 168 18.29 -25.77 12.15
CA LEU A 168 16.92 -26.02 11.71
C LEU A 168 16.82 -26.11 10.19
N ASN A 169 16.28 -27.19 9.69
CA ASN A 169 15.98 -27.37 8.27
C ASN A 169 14.47 -27.48 8.09
N VAL A 170 13.92 -26.71 7.16
CA VAL A 170 12.49 -26.69 6.85
C VAL A 170 12.28 -26.80 5.35
N ASN A 171 11.05 -27.06 4.95
CA ASN A 171 10.64 -27.10 3.56
C ASN A 171 9.72 -25.92 3.21
N ALA A 172 10.02 -25.25 2.12
CA ALA A 172 9.18 -24.21 1.53
C ALA A 172 8.37 -24.82 0.38
N ARG A 173 7.06 -24.92 0.57
CA ARG A 173 6.14 -25.36 -0.47
C ARG A 173 5.59 -24.17 -1.22
N MET A 174 5.56 -24.26 -2.55
CA MET A 174 5.01 -23.22 -3.41
C MET A 174 3.49 -23.37 -3.56
N TYR A 175 2.80 -22.25 -3.35
CA TYR A 175 1.39 -22.08 -3.69
C TYR A 175 1.27 -21.00 -4.74
N ASP A 176 0.38 -21.18 -5.71
CA ASP A 176 0.21 -20.25 -6.81
C ASP A 176 -1.15 -19.57 -6.78
N ILE A 177 -1.18 -18.32 -7.15
CA ILE A 177 -2.39 -17.57 -7.52
C ILE A 177 -2.21 -17.11 -8.97
N GLU A 178 -3.22 -17.41 -9.82
CA GLU A 178 -3.22 -16.93 -11.20
C GLU A 178 -3.38 -15.40 -11.23
N VAL A 179 -2.55 -14.73 -12.02
CA VAL A 179 -2.61 -13.29 -12.27
C VAL A 179 -3.11 -13.08 -13.70
N THR A 180 -4.38 -12.74 -13.83
CA THR A 180 -5.00 -12.49 -15.14
C THR A 180 -4.62 -11.12 -15.67
N GLY A 181 -4.30 -11.01 -16.95
CA GLY A 181 -4.17 -9.73 -17.64
C GLY A 181 -5.50 -9.28 -18.24
N TYR A 182 -5.61 -7.99 -18.49
CA TYR A 182 -6.72 -7.40 -19.25
C TYR A 182 -6.52 -7.65 -20.75
N ASN A 183 -6.25 -8.88 -21.08
CA ASN A 183 -5.93 -9.44 -22.39
C ASN A 183 -6.11 -10.98 -22.36
N ASN A 184 -5.47 -11.72 -23.25
CA ASN A 184 -5.53 -13.18 -23.26
C ASN A 184 -4.32 -13.86 -22.59
N LYS A 185 -3.61 -13.17 -21.70
CA LYS A 185 -2.39 -13.65 -21.05
C LYS A 185 -2.58 -13.81 -19.55
N THR A 186 -1.74 -14.63 -18.94
CA THR A 186 -1.70 -14.86 -17.50
C THR A 186 -0.26 -15.04 -17.02
N ASN A 187 0.01 -14.60 -15.80
CA ASN A 187 1.21 -14.85 -15.03
C ASN A 187 0.84 -15.47 -13.69
N LYS A 188 1.78 -15.62 -12.78
CA LYS A 188 1.54 -16.20 -11.46
C LYS A 188 2.11 -15.35 -10.32
N LEU A 189 1.48 -15.45 -9.17
CA LEU A 189 2.03 -15.07 -7.89
C LEU A 189 2.37 -16.35 -7.14
N HIS A 190 3.67 -16.54 -6.87
CA HIS A 190 4.18 -17.67 -6.09
C HIS A 190 4.30 -17.27 -4.64
N LEU A 191 3.58 -17.96 -3.76
CA LEU A 191 3.57 -17.75 -2.33
C LEU A 191 4.14 -18.98 -1.64
N PHE A 192 5.27 -18.82 -0.94
CA PHE A 192 5.90 -19.93 -0.22
C PHE A 192 5.36 -20.04 1.19
N ASP A 193 5.19 -21.28 1.63
CA ASP A 193 4.62 -21.64 2.91
C ASP A 193 5.40 -22.79 3.54
N ILE A 194 5.44 -22.81 4.87
CA ILE A 194 6.02 -23.92 5.62
C ILE A 194 4.92 -24.96 5.91
N ASP A 195 5.17 -26.24 5.56
CA ASP A 195 4.16 -27.30 5.72
C ASP A 195 3.77 -27.55 7.20
N SER A 196 4.65 -27.23 8.13
CA SER A 196 4.46 -27.44 9.58
C SER A 196 3.74 -26.29 10.30
N VAL A 197 3.25 -25.28 9.59
CA VAL A 197 2.54 -24.13 10.18
C VAL A 197 1.36 -24.60 11.06
N ASP A 198 1.23 -23.99 12.24
CA ASP A 198 0.19 -24.35 13.19
C ASP A 198 -0.50 -23.08 13.72
N GLU A 199 -1.68 -22.80 13.21
CA GLU A 199 -2.47 -21.62 13.62
C GLU A 199 -2.95 -21.71 15.07
N THR A 200 -2.99 -22.91 15.66
CA THR A 200 -3.49 -23.12 17.02
C THR A 200 -2.56 -22.61 18.12
N ILE A 201 -1.31 -22.28 17.78
CA ILE A 201 -0.34 -21.73 18.75
C ILE A 201 -0.60 -20.26 19.08
N VAL A 202 -1.47 -19.59 18.34
CA VAL A 202 -1.81 -18.19 18.62
C VAL A 202 -2.70 -18.12 19.84
N GLU A 203 -2.22 -17.38 20.84
CA GLU A 203 -2.90 -17.13 22.09
C GLU A 203 -3.86 -15.94 21.98
N ASP A 204 -4.22 -15.32 23.10
CA ASP A 204 -5.10 -14.16 23.11
C ASP A 204 -4.53 -13.03 22.22
N GLY A 205 -5.40 -12.48 21.37
CA GLY A 205 -5.03 -11.48 20.37
C GLY A 205 -4.16 -12.08 19.26
N ILE A 206 -2.93 -11.61 19.12
CA ILE A 206 -1.96 -12.06 18.10
C ILE A 206 -0.66 -12.58 18.71
N ALA A 207 -0.65 -12.89 20.00
CA ALA A 207 0.52 -13.39 20.72
C ALA A 207 0.79 -14.87 20.41
N PHE A 208 2.05 -15.22 20.30
CA PHE A 208 2.51 -16.60 20.10
C PHE A 208 3.97 -16.73 20.51
N ASN A 209 4.45 -17.97 20.68
CA ASN A 209 5.86 -18.23 20.94
C ASN A 209 6.70 -18.01 19.69
N LYS A 210 7.47 -16.93 19.66
CA LYS A 210 8.28 -16.52 18.49
C LYS A 210 9.51 -17.41 18.25
N GLU A 211 9.86 -18.27 19.18
CA GLU A 211 10.99 -19.20 19.03
C GLU A 211 10.62 -20.47 18.25
N ASP A 212 9.35 -20.79 18.16
CA ASP A 212 8.85 -22.00 17.49
C ASP A 212 8.69 -21.76 15.97
N ILE A 213 9.81 -21.61 15.28
CA ILE A 213 9.89 -21.21 13.87
C ILE A 213 9.15 -22.20 12.96
N GLU A 214 9.22 -23.50 13.23
CA GLU A 214 8.53 -24.51 12.42
C GLU A 214 7.02 -24.31 12.38
N LYS A 215 6.44 -23.75 13.44
CA LYS A 215 5.01 -23.52 13.56
C LYS A 215 4.58 -22.11 13.22
N ASN A 216 5.46 -21.12 13.37
CA ASN A 216 5.07 -19.71 13.32
C ASN A 216 5.53 -18.94 12.07
N LEU A 217 6.44 -19.50 11.26
CA LEU A 217 7.16 -18.76 10.23
C LEU A 217 6.21 -18.01 9.27
N THR A 218 5.11 -18.63 8.86
CA THR A 218 4.16 -18.08 7.90
C THR A 218 2.80 -17.75 8.51
N LEU A 219 2.75 -17.49 9.83
CA LEU A 219 1.50 -17.07 10.48
C LEU A 219 1.16 -15.61 10.17
N PHE A 220 2.04 -14.67 10.52
CA PHE A 220 1.78 -13.24 10.43
C PHE A 220 2.80 -12.50 9.57
N LEU A 221 2.30 -11.54 8.79
CA LEU A 221 3.08 -10.48 8.19
C LEU A 221 3.47 -9.49 9.30
N TYR A 222 4.74 -9.09 9.35
CA TYR A 222 5.27 -8.13 10.31
C TYR A 222 4.91 -8.46 11.77
N PRO A 223 5.31 -9.62 12.28
CA PRO A 223 5.12 -9.94 13.69
C PRO A 223 5.80 -8.90 14.58
N ASP A 224 5.32 -8.78 15.84
CA ASP A 224 5.89 -7.86 16.82
C ASP A 224 7.39 -8.05 16.97
N ASP A 225 8.17 -7.02 16.66
CA ASP A 225 9.63 -7.00 16.69
C ASP A 225 10.19 -6.12 17.82
N SER A 226 9.38 -5.87 18.83
CA SER A 226 9.80 -5.12 20.02
C SER A 226 10.88 -5.84 20.84
N ASP A 227 10.99 -7.17 20.73
CA ASP A 227 12.02 -7.99 21.36
C ASP A 227 12.97 -8.63 20.33
N GLU A 228 14.04 -9.24 20.83
CA GLU A 228 15.04 -9.90 19.97
C GLU A 228 14.44 -11.05 19.16
N ASN A 229 13.60 -11.87 19.76
CA ASN A 229 12.98 -13.01 19.07
C ASN A 229 12.08 -12.56 17.91
N GLY A 230 11.37 -11.46 18.07
CA GLY A 230 10.59 -10.86 16.98
C GLY A 230 11.46 -10.35 15.84
N ARG A 231 12.60 -9.73 16.16
CA ARG A 231 13.56 -9.27 15.15
C ARG A 231 14.22 -10.44 14.43
N LEU A 232 14.59 -11.49 15.14
CA LEU A 232 15.11 -12.71 14.53
C LEU A 232 14.07 -13.36 13.62
N LEU A 233 12.80 -13.41 14.03
CA LEU A 233 11.71 -13.96 13.22
C LEU A 233 11.59 -13.24 11.86
N ARG A 234 11.77 -11.92 11.82
CA ARG A 234 11.81 -11.18 10.55
C ARG A 234 12.92 -11.68 9.62
N ILE A 235 14.09 -11.97 10.16
CA ILE A 235 15.21 -12.52 9.38
C ILE A 235 14.86 -13.93 8.87
N TYR A 236 14.26 -14.77 9.71
CA TYR A 236 13.77 -16.08 9.27
C TYR A 236 12.79 -15.98 8.11
N GLN A 237 11.82 -15.09 8.18
CA GLN A 237 10.83 -14.88 7.13
C GLN A 237 11.48 -14.39 5.84
N GLN A 238 12.35 -13.40 5.91
CA GLN A 238 13.02 -12.84 4.74
C GLN A 238 13.91 -13.88 4.05
N TYR A 239 14.70 -14.61 4.80
CA TYR A 239 15.57 -15.66 4.24
C TYR A 239 14.78 -16.81 3.64
N PHE A 240 13.73 -17.27 4.31
CA PHE A 240 12.84 -18.31 3.79
C PHE A 240 12.26 -17.92 2.43
N MET A 241 11.79 -16.70 2.30
CA MET A 241 11.24 -16.16 1.05
C MET A 241 12.29 -16.12 -0.06
N VAL A 242 13.43 -15.53 0.21
CA VAL A 242 14.45 -15.30 -0.84
C VAL A 242 15.19 -16.57 -1.22
N SER A 243 15.42 -17.49 -0.29
CA SER A 243 16.04 -18.78 -0.61
C SER A 243 15.12 -19.65 -1.49
N ALA A 244 13.84 -19.71 -1.14
CA ALA A 244 12.85 -20.39 -1.98
C ALA A 244 12.73 -19.74 -3.37
N GLY A 245 12.67 -18.43 -3.42
CA GLY A 245 12.62 -17.67 -4.67
C GLY A 245 13.86 -17.86 -5.53
N ALA A 246 15.05 -17.81 -4.95
CA ALA A 246 16.31 -18.03 -5.66
C ALA A 246 16.40 -19.46 -6.26
N GLN A 247 15.98 -20.46 -5.50
CA GLN A 247 15.94 -21.85 -5.99
C GLN A 247 14.96 -22.02 -7.15
N LEU A 248 13.77 -21.40 -7.04
CA LEU A 248 12.80 -21.38 -8.14
C LEU A 248 13.39 -20.74 -9.42
N ILE A 249 14.04 -19.58 -9.27
CA ILE A 249 14.62 -18.85 -10.40
C ILE A 249 15.68 -19.70 -11.10
N LEU A 250 16.59 -20.30 -10.35
CA LEU A 250 17.63 -21.16 -10.93
C LEU A 250 17.05 -22.39 -11.62
N ASP A 251 16.05 -23.02 -11.03
CA ASP A 251 15.40 -24.18 -11.64
C ASP A 251 14.69 -23.83 -12.95
N GLU A 252 13.92 -22.74 -12.96
CA GLU A 252 13.23 -22.27 -14.17
C GLU A 252 14.21 -21.84 -15.27
N CYS A 253 15.27 -21.13 -14.93
CA CYS A 253 16.29 -20.70 -15.89
C CYS A 253 17.06 -21.89 -16.44
N THR A 254 17.44 -22.85 -15.61
CA THR A 254 18.13 -24.09 -16.04
C THR A 254 17.25 -24.91 -16.97
N ALA A 255 15.94 -25.01 -16.68
CA ALA A 255 14.99 -25.68 -17.55
C ALA A 255 14.86 -25.06 -18.95
N LYS A 256 15.16 -23.76 -19.07
CA LYS A 256 15.19 -23.02 -20.35
C LYS A 256 16.54 -23.13 -21.08
N GLY A 257 17.51 -23.81 -20.50
CA GLY A 257 18.84 -23.98 -21.09
C GLY A 257 19.90 -22.99 -20.65
N CYS A 258 19.65 -22.23 -19.59
CA CYS A 258 20.64 -21.34 -18.98
C CYS A 258 21.82 -22.15 -18.41
N ASN A 259 23.04 -21.70 -18.69
CA ASN A 259 24.25 -22.32 -18.14
C ASN A 259 24.73 -21.67 -16.83
N LEU A 260 23.92 -20.80 -16.24
CA LEU A 260 24.14 -20.00 -15.04
C LEU A 260 25.08 -18.79 -15.22
N HIS A 261 26.08 -18.87 -16.10
CA HIS A 261 26.98 -17.75 -16.42
C HIS A 261 26.24 -16.61 -17.14
N ASP A 262 25.20 -16.96 -17.88
CA ASP A 262 24.35 -16.02 -18.64
C ASP A 262 22.97 -15.83 -17.97
N LEU A 263 22.87 -15.99 -16.66
CA LEU A 263 21.63 -15.87 -15.89
C LEU A 263 20.89 -14.56 -16.19
N ALA A 264 21.61 -13.44 -16.33
CA ALA A 264 21.02 -12.13 -16.63
C ALA A 264 20.28 -12.06 -17.97
N ASP A 265 20.55 -12.97 -18.90
CA ASP A 265 19.82 -13.10 -20.17
C ASP A 265 18.48 -13.85 -20.01
N TYR A 266 18.31 -14.55 -18.91
CA TYR A 266 17.11 -15.37 -18.61
C TYR A 266 16.25 -14.82 -17.48
N ALA A 267 16.82 -14.00 -16.60
CA ALA A 267 16.12 -13.48 -15.43
C ALA A 267 16.50 -12.05 -15.12
N VAL A 268 15.53 -11.29 -14.65
CA VAL A 268 15.73 -10.04 -13.91
C VAL A 268 14.94 -10.15 -12.61
N ILE A 269 15.57 -9.78 -11.51
CA ILE A 269 14.98 -9.78 -10.17
C ILE A 269 14.77 -8.33 -9.75
N GLN A 270 13.51 -7.97 -9.49
CA GLN A 270 13.21 -6.68 -8.89
C GLN A 270 13.05 -6.85 -7.39
N ILE A 271 13.94 -6.23 -6.63
CA ILE A 271 13.95 -6.23 -5.17
C ILE A 271 13.07 -5.09 -4.69
N ASN A 272 11.90 -5.43 -4.14
CA ASN A 272 10.92 -4.45 -3.68
C ASN A 272 11.19 -4.05 -2.23
N ASP A 273 11.82 -2.89 -2.03
CA ASP A 273 12.40 -2.42 -0.78
C ASP A 273 13.53 -3.35 -0.29
N THR A 274 13.91 -3.29 0.99
CA THR A 274 15.04 -4.06 1.53
C THR A 274 14.67 -5.44 2.05
N HIS A 275 13.38 -5.77 2.14
CA HIS A 275 12.95 -7.07 2.66
C HIS A 275 13.53 -8.27 1.88
N PRO A 276 13.64 -8.21 0.53
CA PRO A 276 14.24 -9.29 -0.24
C PRO A 276 15.75 -9.17 -0.45
N THR A 277 16.45 -8.24 0.16
CA THR A 277 17.88 -7.99 -0.09
C THR A 277 18.76 -9.23 -0.01
N MET A 278 18.46 -10.15 0.93
CA MET A 278 19.25 -11.38 1.09
C MET A 278 19.23 -12.29 -0.14
N VAL A 279 18.38 -12.03 -1.14
CA VAL A 279 18.44 -12.75 -2.42
C VAL A 279 19.79 -12.60 -3.09
N ILE A 280 20.47 -11.47 -2.90
CA ILE A 280 21.80 -11.22 -3.48
C ILE A 280 22.84 -12.20 -2.93
N PRO A 281 23.13 -12.23 -1.61
CA PRO A 281 24.09 -13.19 -1.10
C PRO A 281 23.61 -14.66 -1.22
N GLU A 282 22.32 -14.92 -1.12
CA GLU A 282 21.80 -16.28 -1.28
C GLU A 282 21.98 -16.81 -2.71
N LEU A 283 21.70 -15.99 -3.71
CA LEU A 283 21.90 -16.37 -5.11
C LEU A 283 23.38 -16.59 -5.42
N ILE A 284 24.25 -15.74 -4.89
CA ILE A 284 25.71 -15.92 -4.98
C ILE A 284 26.12 -17.28 -4.37
N ARG A 285 25.63 -17.58 -3.16
CA ARG A 285 25.91 -18.85 -2.48
C ARG A 285 25.49 -20.05 -3.31
N LEU A 286 24.27 -20.02 -3.87
CA LEU A 286 23.73 -21.08 -4.70
C LEU A 286 24.52 -21.25 -6.02
N LEU A 287 24.93 -20.18 -6.66
CA LEU A 287 25.76 -20.23 -7.87
C LEU A 287 27.13 -20.82 -7.60
N VAL A 288 27.77 -20.46 -6.49
CA VAL A 288 29.05 -21.05 -6.07
C VAL A 288 28.88 -22.54 -5.79
N GLU A 289 27.83 -22.94 -5.10
CA GLU A 289 27.50 -24.35 -4.83
C GLU A 289 27.31 -25.15 -6.12
N ARG A 290 26.78 -24.49 -7.18
CA ARG A 290 26.58 -25.07 -8.52
C ARG A 290 27.81 -24.98 -9.43
N GLY A 291 28.94 -24.49 -8.95
CA GLY A 291 30.25 -24.55 -9.62
C GLY A 291 30.82 -23.27 -10.20
N LEU A 292 30.16 -22.12 -10.03
CA LEU A 292 30.77 -20.83 -10.37
C LEU A 292 31.80 -20.44 -9.31
N ASP A 293 32.87 -19.75 -9.71
CA ASP A 293 33.73 -19.11 -8.70
C ASP A 293 33.04 -17.89 -8.08
N MET A 294 33.55 -17.44 -6.93
CA MET A 294 32.95 -16.37 -6.16
C MET A 294 32.85 -15.06 -6.95
N ASP A 295 33.91 -14.66 -7.61
CA ASP A 295 33.94 -13.40 -8.36
C ASP A 295 32.97 -13.42 -9.54
N GLU A 296 32.90 -14.54 -10.25
CA GLU A 296 31.95 -14.74 -11.33
C GLU A 296 30.50 -14.73 -10.84
N ALA A 297 30.22 -15.43 -9.74
CA ALA A 297 28.89 -15.44 -9.14
C ALA A 297 28.44 -14.04 -8.73
N ILE A 298 29.33 -13.25 -8.14
CA ILE A 298 29.06 -11.85 -7.78
C ILE A 298 28.74 -11.02 -9.01
N GLU A 299 29.51 -11.17 -10.09
CA GLU A 299 29.27 -10.43 -11.34
C GLU A 299 27.92 -10.80 -11.96
N VAL A 300 27.60 -12.08 -12.03
CA VAL A 300 26.32 -12.57 -12.57
C VAL A 300 25.14 -12.00 -11.79
N VAL A 301 25.17 -12.07 -10.47
CA VAL A 301 24.09 -11.56 -9.61
C VAL A 301 23.96 -10.05 -9.72
N SER A 302 25.07 -9.33 -9.80
CA SER A 302 25.07 -7.87 -9.95
C SER A 302 24.40 -7.39 -11.24
N LYS A 303 24.40 -8.20 -12.29
CA LYS A 303 23.74 -7.92 -13.56
C LYS A 303 22.26 -8.37 -13.58
N THR A 304 21.85 -9.15 -12.59
CA THR A 304 20.52 -9.76 -12.55
C THR A 304 19.56 -8.99 -11.65
N CYS A 305 20.05 -8.32 -10.61
CA CYS A 305 19.23 -7.69 -9.57
C CYS A 305 19.11 -6.19 -9.76
N ALA A 306 17.87 -5.69 -9.59
CA ALA A 306 17.53 -4.27 -9.55
C ALA A 306 16.78 -3.98 -8.25
N TYR A 307 16.97 -2.78 -7.69
CA TYR A 307 16.44 -2.38 -6.39
C TYR A 307 15.53 -1.17 -6.50
N THR A 308 14.35 -1.27 -5.92
CA THR A 308 13.43 -0.15 -5.71
C THR A 308 13.44 0.25 -4.24
N ASN A 309 13.78 1.52 -3.97
CA ASN A 309 13.69 2.11 -2.64
C ASN A 309 12.30 2.73 -2.43
N HIS A 310 11.63 2.37 -1.34
CA HIS A 310 10.35 2.96 -0.93
C HIS A 310 10.46 3.80 0.34
N THR A 311 11.66 3.98 0.87
CA THR A 311 11.89 4.57 2.19
C THR A 311 12.75 5.82 2.08
N ILE A 312 12.25 6.96 2.58
CA ILE A 312 13.06 8.17 2.70
C ILE A 312 13.72 8.25 4.08
N LEU A 313 12.99 7.84 5.14
CA LEU A 313 13.51 7.92 6.52
C LEU A 313 14.77 7.06 6.66
N ALA A 314 15.93 7.69 6.86
CA ALA A 314 17.19 6.97 7.03
C ALA A 314 17.15 5.95 8.19
N GLU A 315 16.45 6.29 9.26
CA GLU A 315 16.28 5.41 10.43
C GLU A 315 15.46 4.16 10.11
N ALA A 316 14.62 4.22 9.07
CA ALA A 316 13.77 3.10 8.64
C ALA A 316 14.48 2.20 7.61
N LEU A 317 15.66 2.58 7.11
CA LEU A 317 16.47 1.69 6.28
C LEU A 317 16.95 0.51 7.10
N GLU A 318 16.59 -0.68 6.64
CA GLU A 318 16.81 -1.92 7.40
C GLU A 318 18.29 -2.25 7.57
N LYS A 319 18.67 -2.56 8.79
CA LYS A 319 20.02 -3.01 9.14
C LYS A 319 19.95 -4.04 10.25
N TRP A 320 20.82 -5.04 10.18
CA TRP A 320 20.83 -6.14 11.12
C TRP A 320 22.18 -6.30 11.79
N PRO A 321 22.24 -6.47 13.12
CA PRO A 321 23.50 -6.86 13.80
C PRO A 321 24.05 -8.15 13.17
N VAL A 322 25.36 -8.19 12.98
CA VAL A 322 26.06 -9.39 12.45
C VAL A 322 25.71 -10.63 13.28
N TYR A 323 25.62 -10.49 14.61
CA TYR A 323 25.32 -11.64 15.46
C TYR A 323 23.90 -12.20 15.25
N TYR A 324 22.91 -11.39 14.80
CA TYR A 324 21.60 -11.88 14.41
C TYR A 324 21.68 -12.77 13.18
N LEU A 325 22.43 -12.33 12.16
CA LEU A 325 22.61 -13.11 10.94
C LEU A 325 23.38 -14.41 11.22
N LYS A 326 24.37 -14.38 12.10
CA LYS A 326 25.08 -15.58 12.55
C LYS A 326 24.20 -16.55 13.32
N LYS A 327 23.19 -16.06 14.04
CA LYS A 327 22.22 -16.91 14.75
C LYS A 327 21.24 -17.60 13.80
N VAL A 328 20.85 -16.95 12.72
CA VAL A 328 19.78 -17.41 11.83
C VAL A 328 20.33 -18.05 10.56
N VAL A 329 21.21 -17.34 9.85
CA VAL A 329 21.72 -17.70 8.52
C VAL A 329 23.25 -17.58 8.45
N PRO A 330 23.99 -18.35 9.26
CA PRO A 330 25.44 -18.24 9.30
C PRO A 330 26.11 -18.49 7.96
N GLN A 331 25.50 -19.25 7.06
CA GLN A 331 26.01 -19.53 5.72
C GLN A 331 26.09 -18.30 4.82
N LEU A 332 25.33 -17.24 5.09
CA LEU A 332 25.40 -16.00 4.33
C LEU A 332 26.50 -15.06 4.79
N MET A 333 26.94 -15.15 6.04
CA MET A 333 27.92 -14.21 6.59
C MET A 333 29.26 -14.23 5.84
N PRO A 334 29.86 -15.39 5.48
CA PRO A 334 31.08 -15.39 4.68
C PRO A 334 30.91 -14.67 3.32
N ILE A 335 29.74 -14.81 2.69
CA ILE A 335 29.43 -14.12 1.43
C ILE A 335 29.35 -12.60 1.67
N ILE A 336 28.57 -12.17 2.68
CA ILE A 336 28.42 -10.75 3.02
C ILE A 336 29.76 -10.12 3.39
N GLU A 337 30.62 -10.83 4.09
CA GLU A 337 31.98 -10.37 4.44
C GLU A 337 32.84 -10.18 3.17
N VAL A 338 32.76 -11.08 2.19
CA VAL A 338 33.44 -10.93 0.89
C VAL A 338 32.92 -9.69 0.16
N LEU A 339 31.60 -9.50 0.13
CA LEU A 339 31.00 -8.33 -0.50
C LEU A 339 31.46 -7.02 0.14
N ASP A 340 31.49 -6.97 1.47
CA ASP A 340 31.95 -5.80 2.22
C ASP A 340 33.46 -5.55 2.01
N ASP A 341 34.28 -6.58 2.05
CA ASP A 341 35.72 -6.48 1.81
C ASP A 341 36.04 -5.89 0.44
N LYS A 342 35.34 -6.33 -0.60
CA LYS A 342 35.47 -5.76 -1.96
C LYS A 342 35.10 -4.27 -2.01
N VAL A 343 34.05 -3.86 -1.31
CA VAL A 343 33.64 -2.46 -1.18
C VAL A 343 34.72 -1.64 -0.49
N ARG A 344 35.23 -2.12 0.65
CA ARG A 344 36.26 -1.42 1.45
C ARG A 344 37.57 -1.25 0.70
N ARG A 345 37.92 -2.21 -0.14
CA ARG A 345 39.14 -2.11 -0.99
C ARG A 345 38.97 -1.10 -2.12
N LYS A 346 37.75 -0.87 -2.57
CA LYS A 346 37.45 0.00 -3.71
C LYS A 346 37.15 1.44 -3.29
N TYR A 347 36.57 1.64 -2.14
CA TYR A 347 36.12 2.95 -1.65
C TYR A 347 36.66 3.23 -0.25
N GLU A 348 37.25 4.40 -0.04
CA GLU A 348 37.77 4.85 1.26
C GLU A 348 36.64 5.37 2.18
N ASP A 349 35.50 5.76 1.61
CA ASP A 349 34.34 6.29 2.34
C ASP A 349 33.64 5.19 3.13
N GLU A 350 33.80 5.21 4.44
CA GLU A 350 33.18 4.21 5.34
C GLU A 350 31.64 4.28 5.36
N SER A 351 31.04 5.42 4.96
CA SER A 351 29.59 5.57 4.93
C SER A 351 28.91 4.66 3.88
N VAL A 352 29.68 4.16 2.91
CA VAL A 352 29.18 3.22 1.90
C VAL A 352 29.49 1.76 2.22
N SER A 353 30.14 1.46 3.34
CA SER A 353 30.41 0.07 3.74
C SER A 353 29.13 -0.70 4.00
N ILE A 354 29.16 -1.99 3.75
CA ILE A 354 28.03 -2.89 4.03
C ILE A 354 27.95 -3.19 5.52
N ILE A 355 29.08 -3.54 6.13
CA ILE A 355 29.18 -3.77 7.58
C ILE A 355 29.81 -2.51 8.19
N ASP A 356 29.11 -1.88 9.13
CA ASP A 356 29.58 -0.67 9.78
C ASP A 356 30.48 -0.97 11.01
N ARG A 357 30.97 0.10 11.64
CA ARG A 357 31.85 0.01 12.83
C ARG A 357 31.20 -0.65 14.05
N ASN A 358 29.87 -0.74 14.05
CA ASN A 358 29.10 -1.37 15.14
C ASN A 358 28.72 -2.81 14.81
N ASP A 359 29.39 -3.44 13.87
CA ASP A 359 29.08 -4.80 13.39
C ASP A 359 27.63 -4.94 12.96
N THR A 360 27.11 -3.97 12.20
CA THR A 360 25.75 -3.95 11.69
C THR A 360 25.76 -3.97 10.16
N VAL A 361 24.97 -4.88 9.57
CA VAL A 361 24.86 -5.04 8.12
C VAL A 361 23.75 -4.12 7.61
N HIS A 362 24.10 -3.22 6.70
CA HIS A 362 23.16 -2.33 6.00
C HIS A 362 22.62 -2.99 4.74
N MET A 363 21.35 -3.35 4.75
CA MET A 363 20.72 -4.10 3.67
C MET A 363 20.69 -3.32 2.36
N ALA A 364 20.25 -2.06 2.39
CA ALA A 364 20.24 -1.21 1.20
C ALA A 364 21.61 -1.05 0.55
N HIS A 365 22.68 -1.07 1.33
CA HIS A 365 24.05 -0.96 0.79
C HIS A 365 24.41 -2.17 -0.06
N ILE A 366 23.96 -3.35 0.29
CA ILE A 366 24.12 -4.57 -0.53
C ILE A 366 23.40 -4.38 -1.87
N ASP A 367 22.15 -3.91 -1.85
CA ASP A 367 21.36 -3.70 -3.06
C ASP A 367 21.99 -2.71 -4.02
N ILE A 368 22.53 -1.61 -3.48
CA ILE A 368 23.12 -0.54 -4.31
C ILE A 368 24.44 -0.96 -4.92
N HIS A 369 25.33 -1.58 -4.14
CA HIS A 369 26.62 -2.04 -4.65
C HIS A 369 26.48 -3.18 -5.67
N TYR A 370 25.59 -4.13 -5.42
CA TYR A 370 25.48 -5.39 -6.16
C TYR A 370 24.19 -5.55 -6.95
N GLY A 371 23.49 -4.45 -7.19
CA GLY A 371 22.41 -4.33 -8.16
C GLY A 371 22.81 -3.40 -9.30
N PHE A 372 22.15 -3.49 -10.45
CA PHE A 372 22.47 -2.66 -11.62
C PHE A 372 21.60 -1.40 -11.72
N SER A 373 20.52 -1.31 -10.96
CA SER A 373 19.59 -0.18 -10.96
C SER A 373 19.07 0.09 -9.55
N VAL A 374 18.98 1.37 -9.22
CA VAL A 374 18.39 1.89 -7.98
C VAL A 374 17.37 2.94 -8.38
N ASN A 375 16.08 2.69 -8.11
CA ASN A 375 15.08 3.70 -8.43
C ASN A 375 14.33 4.17 -7.20
N GLY A 376 14.03 5.47 -7.21
CA GLY A 376 13.00 6.06 -6.37
C GLY A 376 11.61 5.89 -7.01
N VAL A 377 10.57 6.30 -6.31
CA VAL A 377 9.18 6.01 -6.65
C VAL A 377 8.30 7.24 -6.87
N ALA A 378 8.90 8.41 -6.85
CA ALA A 378 8.35 9.70 -7.26
C ALA A 378 9.50 10.64 -7.59
N SER A 379 9.23 11.68 -8.39
CA SER A 379 10.26 12.63 -8.82
C SER A 379 11.00 13.27 -7.63
N LEU A 380 10.26 13.84 -6.69
CA LEU A 380 10.84 14.44 -5.48
C LEU A 380 11.61 13.42 -4.63
N HIS A 381 11.06 12.23 -4.44
CA HIS A 381 11.72 11.17 -3.70
C HIS A 381 13.09 10.83 -4.28
N THR A 382 13.14 10.66 -5.60
CA THR A 382 14.38 10.33 -6.29
C THR A 382 15.43 11.44 -6.13
N GLU A 383 15.02 12.70 -6.21
CA GLU A 383 15.94 13.84 -5.99
C GLU A 383 16.43 13.87 -4.53
N ILE A 384 15.58 13.62 -3.55
CA ILE A 384 16.00 13.54 -2.15
C ILE A 384 17.01 12.40 -1.94
N LEU A 385 16.80 11.24 -2.57
CA LEU A 385 17.75 10.14 -2.49
C LEU A 385 19.12 10.54 -3.06
N LYS A 386 19.16 11.21 -4.21
CA LYS A 386 20.39 11.65 -4.86
C LYS A 386 21.12 12.77 -4.09
N GLU A 387 20.38 13.74 -3.59
CA GLU A 387 20.97 14.96 -3.00
C GLU A 387 21.28 14.83 -1.52
N THR A 388 20.51 13.99 -0.78
CA THR A 388 20.64 13.86 0.68
C THR A 388 20.85 12.42 1.13
N GLU A 389 19.82 11.62 1.16
CA GLU A 389 19.79 10.32 1.87
C GLU A 389 20.81 9.31 1.33
N LEU A 390 20.97 9.21 0.01
CA LEU A 390 21.92 8.31 -0.66
C LEU A 390 22.95 9.06 -1.52
N ASN A 391 23.22 10.31 -1.18
CA ASN A 391 24.15 11.15 -1.94
C ASN A 391 25.54 10.52 -2.05
N ASN A 392 26.03 9.90 -0.99
CA ASN A 392 27.31 9.17 -0.98
C ASN A 392 27.35 8.06 -2.04
N PHE A 393 26.26 7.35 -2.25
CA PHE A 393 26.13 6.34 -3.30
C PHE A 393 25.93 6.94 -4.69
N TYR A 394 25.16 8.02 -4.79
CA TYR A 394 24.95 8.71 -6.05
C TYR A 394 26.26 9.23 -6.65
N LYS A 395 27.18 9.70 -5.79
CA LYS A 395 28.51 10.15 -6.21
C LYS A 395 29.35 9.05 -6.88
N ILE A 396 29.17 7.81 -6.45
CA ILE A 396 29.95 6.67 -7.00
C ILE A 396 29.22 5.89 -8.07
N TYR A 397 27.89 5.92 -8.12
CA TYR A 397 27.05 5.20 -9.07
C TYR A 397 25.96 6.08 -9.69
N PRO A 398 26.28 7.26 -10.25
CA PRO A 398 25.24 8.15 -10.78
C PRO A 398 24.40 7.48 -11.87
N GLU A 399 24.97 6.54 -12.61
CA GLU A 399 24.30 5.81 -13.69
C GLU A 399 23.26 4.79 -13.21
N LYS A 400 23.31 4.36 -11.95
CA LYS A 400 22.35 3.41 -11.41
C LYS A 400 21.04 4.08 -10.99
N PHE A 401 21.07 5.37 -10.61
CA PHE A 401 19.93 6.07 -10.03
C PHE A 401 18.96 6.55 -11.09
N ASN A 402 17.69 6.21 -10.93
CA ASN A 402 16.62 6.66 -11.82
C ASN A 402 15.29 6.76 -11.06
N ASN A 403 14.32 7.42 -11.69
CA ASN A 403 12.98 7.56 -11.14
C ASN A 403 11.96 6.71 -11.90
N LYS A 404 11.13 6.01 -11.15
CA LYS A 404 9.92 5.32 -11.67
C LYS A 404 8.76 5.72 -10.78
N THR A 405 8.06 6.79 -11.16
CA THR A 405 6.88 7.24 -10.39
C THR A 405 5.86 6.12 -10.32
N ASN A 406 5.40 5.82 -9.10
CA ASN A 406 4.40 4.79 -8.86
C ASN A 406 3.13 5.02 -9.67
N GLY A 407 2.35 3.99 -9.79
CA GLY A 407 1.06 4.02 -10.46
C GLY A 407 0.09 3.01 -9.84
N ILE A 408 -1.14 3.07 -10.30
CA ILE A 408 -2.25 2.25 -9.85
C ILE A 408 -2.94 1.58 -11.04
N THR A 409 -3.50 0.39 -10.83
CA THR A 409 -4.29 -0.27 -11.88
C THR A 409 -5.69 0.36 -11.98
N PHE A 410 -6.05 0.79 -13.18
CA PHE A 410 -7.37 1.36 -13.45
C PHE A 410 -8.46 0.28 -13.45
N ARG A 411 -8.12 -1.00 -13.71
CA ARG A 411 -9.07 -2.11 -13.65
C ARG A 411 -9.75 -2.17 -12.28
N ARG A 412 -8.96 -2.09 -11.19
CA ARG A 412 -9.52 -2.07 -9.84
C ARG A 412 -10.03 -0.70 -9.41
N TRP A 413 -9.21 0.33 -9.62
CA TRP A 413 -9.44 1.65 -9.00
C TRP A 413 -10.33 2.59 -9.81
N LEU A 414 -10.82 2.15 -10.94
CA LEU A 414 -11.83 2.85 -11.74
C LEU A 414 -12.92 1.88 -12.20
N LEU A 415 -12.57 0.90 -13.02
CA LEU A 415 -13.56 0.02 -13.67
C LEU A 415 -14.36 -0.80 -12.64
N HIS A 416 -13.71 -1.32 -11.61
CA HIS A 416 -14.36 -2.09 -10.56
C HIS A 416 -15.04 -1.21 -9.52
N CYS A 417 -14.33 -0.24 -8.94
CA CYS A 417 -14.84 0.50 -7.78
C CYS A 417 -15.77 1.67 -8.12
N ASN A 418 -15.79 2.15 -9.38
CA ASN A 418 -16.61 3.30 -9.77
C ASN A 418 -17.29 3.09 -11.15
N PRO A 419 -18.23 2.14 -11.23
CA PRO A 419 -18.89 1.82 -12.51
C PRO A 419 -19.67 2.99 -13.10
N ALA A 420 -20.30 3.84 -12.30
CA ALA A 420 -21.04 5.00 -12.78
C ALA A 420 -20.12 6.01 -13.47
N LEU A 421 -18.94 6.28 -12.92
CA LEU A 421 -17.95 7.13 -13.55
C LEU A 421 -17.40 6.49 -14.83
N THR A 422 -17.16 5.19 -14.81
CA THR A 422 -16.71 4.42 -15.99
C THR A 422 -17.72 4.56 -17.15
N GLU A 423 -19.01 4.41 -16.90
CA GLU A 423 -20.05 4.57 -17.91
C GLU A 423 -20.07 5.99 -18.51
N LEU A 424 -19.92 7.02 -17.66
CA LEU A 424 -19.83 8.40 -18.13
C LEU A 424 -18.60 8.61 -19.03
N LEU A 425 -17.45 8.09 -18.64
CA LEU A 425 -16.22 8.20 -19.44
C LEU A 425 -16.37 7.47 -20.78
N ASP A 426 -16.93 6.26 -20.79
CA ASP A 426 -17.19 5.50 -22.02
C ASP A 426 -18.09 6.28 -22.99
N GLU A 427 -19.13 6.93 -22.46
CA GLU A 427 -20.04 7.76 -23.25
C GLU A 427 -19.35 9.00 -23.85
N LEU A 428 -18.53 9.69 -23.05
CA LEU A 428 -17.93 10.97 -23.44
C LEU A 428 -16.70 10.83 -24.33
N ILE A 429 -15.82 9.87 -24.04
CA ILE A 429 -14.51 9.74 -24.70
C ILE A 429 -14.24 8.37 -25.31
N GLY A 430 -15.20 7.44 -25.24
CA GLY A 430 -15.03 6.06 -25.72
C GLY A 430 -14.20 5.22 -24.74
N GLU A 431 -13.95 3.97 -25.09
CA GLU A 431 -13.30 2.98 -24.20
C GLU A 431 -11.77 2.92 -24.33
N GLY A 432 -11.18 3.74 -25.19
CA GLY A 432 -9.72 3.69 -25.46
C GLY A 432 -8.85 3.90 -24.22
N TYR A 433 -9.30 4.73 -23.27
CA TYR A 433 -8.57 5.00 -22.02
C TYR A 433 -8.35 3.75 -21.16
N LYS A 434 -9.16 2.71 -21.33
CA LYS A 434 -9.00 1.45 -20.60
C LYS A 434 -7.71 0.71 -20.96
N LYS A 435 -7.17 0.97 -22.15
CA LYS A 435 -5.91 0.43 -22.65
C LYS A 435 -4.79 1.45 -22.72
N ASP A 436 -5.14 2.71 -23.01
CA ASP A 436 -4.23 3.85 -23.02
C ASP A 436 -4.76 4.94 -22.12
N ALA A 437 -4.32 4.95 -20.88
CA ALA A 437 -4.79 5.88 -19.86
C ALA A 437 -4.57 7.36 -20.22
N ALA A 438 -3.62 7.68 -21.09
CA ALA A 438 -3.39 9.05 -21.58
C ALA A 438 -4.64 9.63 -22.29
N GLU A 439 -5.50 8.78 -22.82
CA GLU A 439 -6.76 9.21 -23.45
C GLU A 439 -7.76 9.86 -22.49
N LEU A 440 -7.58 9.71 -21.16
CA LEU A 440 -8.41 10.44 -20.20
C LEU A 440 -8.34 11.96 -20.38
N GLU A 441 -7.26 12.50 -20.92
CA GLU A 441 -7.14 13.93 -21.19
C GLU A 441 -8.18 14.46 -22.18
N LYS A 442 -8.77 13.60 -23.01
CA LYS A 442 -9.90 13.96 -23.87
C LYS A 442 -11.08 14.51 -23.09
N LEU A 443 -11.18 14.16 -21.79
CA LEU A 443 -12.24 14.67 -20.92
C LEU A 443 -12.18 16.19 -20.73
N LEU A 444 -11.01 16.81 -20.87
CA LEU A 444 -10.84 18.27 -20.76
C LEU A 444 -11.73 19.05 -21.74
N ALA A 445 -12.11 18.47 -22.88
CA ALA A 445 -13.03 19.09 -23.85
C ALA A 445 -14.41 19.38 -23.22
N PHE A 446 -14.77 18.70 -22.14
CA PHE A 446 -16.07 18.85 -21.46
C PHE A 446 -16.00 19.71 -20.19
N LYS A 447 -14.88 20.38 -19.94
CA LYS A 447 -14.64 21.17 -18.72
C LYS A 447 -15.70 22.24 -18.48
N ASP A 448 -16.26 22.82 -19.51
CA ASP A 448 -17.27 23.87 -19.44
C ASP A 448 -18.67 23.37 -19.83
N ASP A 449 -18.86 22.09 -20.05
CA ASP A 449 -20.15 21.47 -20.36
C ASP A 449 -20.96 21.27 -19.07
N GLU A 450 -21.98 22.11 -18.86
CA GLU A 450 -22.78 22.08 -17.62
C GLU A 450 -23.47 20.75 -17.38
N LYS A 451 -23.91 20.04 -18.44
CA LYS A 451 -24.56 18.73 -18.28
C LYS A 451 -23.59 17.67 -17.79
N VAL A 452 -22.36 17.72 -18.28
CA VAL A 452 -21.29 16.80 -17.82
C VAL A 452 -20.92 17.11 -16.37
N LEU A 453 -20.79 18.38 -16.01
CA LEU A 453 -20.49 18.80 -14.65
C LEU A 453 -21.59 18.36 -13.67
N ASP A 454 -22.87 18.54 -14.05
CA ASP A 454 -24.01 18.09 -13.22
C ASP A 454 -23.98 16.56 -13.02
N ARG A 455 -23.67 15.80 -14.07
CA ARG A 455 -23.55 14.34 -13.98
C ARG A 455 -22.42 13.90 -13.05
N LEU A 456 -21.29 14.60 -13.05
CA LEU A 456 -20.20 14.33 -12.10
C LEU A 456 -20.64 14.55 -10.66
N VAL A 457 -21.39 15.61 -10.38
CA VAL A 457 -21.97 15.87 -9.07
C VAL A 457 -22.93 14.75 -8.65
N GLU A 458 -23.82 14.33 -9.54
CA GLU A 458 -24.78 13.24 -9.30
C GLU A 458 -24.09 11.91 -9.01
N ILE A 459 -23.06 11.55 -9.78
CA ILE A 459 -22.28 10.33 -9.58
C ILE A 459 -21.59 10.36 -8.20
N LYS A 460 -20.95 11.47 -7.84
CA LYS A 460 -20.32 11.63 -6.53
C LYS A 460 -21.35 11.48 -5.42
N HIS A 461 -22.50 12.12 -5.53
CA HIS A 461 -23.58 12.04 -4.54
C HIS A 461 -24.07 10.58 -4.36
N ALA A 462 -24.28 9.86 -5.46
CA ALA A 462 -24.69 8.45 -5.41
C ALA A 462 -23.63 7.57 -4.73
N ASN A 463 -22.35 7.79 -4.99
CA ASN A 463 -21.27 7.09 -4.31
C ASN A 463 -21.23 7.41 -2.81
N LYS A 464 -21.52 8.66 -2.43
CA LYS A 464 -21.64 9.07 -1.01
C LYS A 464 -22.83 8.41 -0.32
N GLU A 465 -23.98 8.34 -0.98
CA GLU A 465 -25.17 7.61 -0.46
C GLU A 465 -24.86 6.13 -0.22
N ALA A 466 -24.19 5.49 -1.17
CA ALA A 466 -23.77 4.09 -1.02
C ALA A 466 -22.83 3.88 0.18
N LEU A 467 -21.88 4.80 0.38
CA LEU A 467 -20.97 4.76 1.52
C LEU A 467 -21.73 4.98 2.85
N CYS A 468 -22.66 5.92 2.90
CA CYS A 468 -23.48 6.17 4.08
C CYS A 468 -24.25 4.90 4.51
N LYS A 469 -24.86 4.23 3.55
CA LYS A 469 -25.57 2.96 3.79
C LYS A 469 -24.60 1.90 4.32
N TYR A 470 -23.44 1.75 3.69
CA TYR A 470 -22.42 0.78 4.10
C TYR A 470 -21.94 1.02 5.54
N LEU A 471 -21.66 2.27 5.92
CA LEU A 471 -21.21 2.63 7.26
C LEU A 471 -22.29 2.37 8.31
N GLU A 472 -23.57 2.65 7.99
CA GLU A 472 -24.67 2.36 8.89
C GLU A 472 -24.85 0.84 9.09
N GLU A 473 -24.81 0.07 8.02
CA GLU A 473 -24.99 -1.39 8.07
C GLU A 473 -23.82 -2.11 8.77
N THR A 474 -22.58 -1.64 8.59
CA THR A 474 -21.39 -2.33 9.11
C THR A 474 -20.92 -1.82 10.48
N GLN A 475 -21.12 -0.55 10.79
CA GLN A 475 -20.62 0.08 12.03
C GLN A 475 -21.69 0.81 12.83
N GLY A 476 -22.92 0.89 12.34
CA GLY A 476 -24.00 1.63 12.99
C GLY A 476 -23.81 3.14 13.02
N VAL A 477 -22.90 3.67 12.18
CA VAL A 477 -22.61 5.10 12.11
C VAL A 477 -23.47 5.76 11.04
N LYS A 478 -24.24 6.77 11.45
CA LYS A 478 -25.13 7.52 10.55
C LYS A 478 -24.48 8.82 10.14
N VAL A 479 -24.27 9.01 8.84
CA VAL A 479 -23.76 10.23 8.24
C VAL A 479 -24.62 10.64 7.05
N SER A 480 -24.60 11.92 6.69
CA SER A 480 -25.37 12.46 5.59
C SER A 480 -24.52 12.61 4.33
N PRO A 481 -25.01 12.16 3.16
CA PRO A 481 -24.31 12.36 1.89
C PRO A 481 -24.27 13.84 1.44
N ASP A 482 -25.06 14.70 2.08
CA ASP A 482 -25.09 16.14 1.79
C ASP A 482 -23.96 16.92 2.47
N THR A 483 -23.15 16.26 3.28
CA THR A 483 -21.97 16.85 3.92
C THR A 483 -20.74 16.70 3.01
N ILE A 484 -19.72 17.53 3.25
CA ILE A 484 -18.41 17.39 2.56
C ILE A 484 -17.69 16.17 3.13
N PHE A 485 -17.33 15.22 2.28
CA PHE A 485 -16.57 14.04 2.70
C PHE A 485 -15.06 14.32 2.59
N ASP A 486 -14.46 14.56 3.74
CA ASP A 486 -13.03 14.77 3.94
C ASP A 486 -12.42 13.46 4.43
N ILE A 487 -11.59 12.81 3.62
CA ILE A 487 -11.14 11.43 3.86
C ILE A 487 -9.63 11.33 3.97
N GLN A 488 -9.17 10.72 5.06
CA GLN A 488 -7.78 10.35 5.30
C GLN A 488 -7.70 8.86 5.62
N ILE A 489 -7.39 8.05 4.62
CA ILE A 489 -7.27 6.59 4.74
C ILE A 489 -5.88 6.14 4.32
N LYS A 490 -5.12 5.67 5.29
CA LYS A 490 -3.73 5.21 5.13
C LYS A 490 -3.26 4.60 6.45
N ARG A 491 -2.18 3.80 6.40
CA ARG A 491 -1.54 3.29 7.62
C ARG A 491 -1.28 4.45 8.59
N LEU A 492 -1.50 4.21 9.89
CA LEU A 492 -1.23 5.25 10.87
C LEU A 492 0.27 5.35 11.15
N HIS A 493 0.80 6.53 10.90
CA HIS A 493 2.17 6.88 11.23
C HIS A 493 2.26 8.39 11.49
N GLU A 494 3.08 8.79 12.43
CA GLU A 494 3.21 10.20 12.81
C GLU A 494 3.61 11.10 11.63
N TYR A 495 4.42 10.62 10.67
CA TYR A 495 4.81 11.43 9.52
C TYR A 495 3.66 11.67 8.53
N LYS A 496 2.63 10.79 8.51
CA LYS A 496 1.41 10.96 7.72
C LYS A 496 0.45 11.96 8.35
N ARG A 497 0.69 12.28 9.59
CA ARG A 497 0.11 13.38 10.38
C ARG A 497 -1.40 13.32 10.55
N GLN A 498 -1.96 12.13 10.80
CA GLN A 498 -3.35 12.02 11.23
C GLN A 498 -3.62 12.88 12.49
N GLN A 499 -2.64 13.05 13.35
CA GLN A 499 -2.71 13.94 14.51
C GLN A 499 -2.92 15.41 14.12
N LEU A 500 -2.40 15.87 12.99
CA LEU A 500 -2.65 17.22 12.49
C LEU A 500 -4.12 17.43 12.16
N ASN A 501 -4.73 16.46 11.46
CA ASN A 501 -6.16 16.47 11.16
C ASN A 501 -7.00 16.38 12.44
N ALA A 502 -6.60 15.55 13.40
CA ALA A 502 -7.27 15.45 14.70
C ALA A 502 -7.24 16.78 15.48
N LEU A 503 -6.11 17.48 15.48
CA LEU A 503 -6.01 18.81 16.11
C LEU A 503 -6.89 19.84 15.41
N TYR A 504 -6.97 19.81 14.08
CA TYR A 504 -7.90 20.66 13.32
C TYR A 504 -9.36 20.38 13.72
N ILE A 505 -9.73 19.11 13.85
CA ILE A 505 -11.08 18.72 14.25
C ILE A 505 -11.41 19.24 15.65
N ILE A 506 -10.48 19.16 16.59
CA ILE A 506 -10.65 19.70 17.93
C ILE A 506 -10.83 21.23 17.87
N ASP A 507 -10.00 21.92 17.12
CA ASP A 507 -10.11 23.38 16.93
C ASP A 507 -11.47 23.77 16.36
N LYS A 508 -11.95 23.03 15.35
CA LYS A 508 -13.27 23.25 14.76
C LYS A 508 -14.40 22.96 15.75
N TYR A 509 -14.27 21.89 16.54
CA TYR A 509 -15.23 21.57 17.62
C TYR A 509 -15.35 22.73 18.61
N LEU A 510 -14.21 23.27 19.06
CA LEU A 510 -14.18 24.40 19.99
C LEU A 510 -14.77 25.68 19.37
N GLU A 511 -14.49 25.94 18.09
CA GLU A 511 -15.08 27.07 17.36
C GLU A 511 -16.61 26.97 17.29
N ILE A 512 -17.14 25.80 16.95
CA ILE A 512 -18.59 25.57 16.87
C ILE A 512 -19.25 25.74 18.26
N LYS A 513 -18.63 25.21 19.32
CA LYS A 513 -19.09 25.39 20.71
C LYS A 513 -19.09 26.86 21.13
N ALA A 514 -18.20 27.66 20.55
CA ALA A 514 -18.16 29.11 20.77
C ALA A 514 -19.14 29.91 19.87
N GLY A 515 -19.96 29.22 19.07
CA GLY A 515 -20.98 29.84 18.21
C GLY A 515 -20.52 30.13 16.78
N LYS A 516 -19.31 29.77 16.38
CA LYS A 516 -18.81 29.96 15.02
C LYS A 516 -19.23 28.78 14.14
N ILE A 517 -20.34 28.96 13.44
CA ILE A 517 -20.95 27.92 12.60
C ILE A 517 -20.23 27.86 11.23
N PRO A 518 -19.77 26.67 10.77
CA PRO A 518 -19.18 26.53 9.43
C PRO A 518 -20.21 26.75 8.33
N ALA A 519 -19.72 27.20 7.16
CA ALA A 519 -20.56 27.49 6.01
C ALA A 519 -21.23 26.23 5.42
N ALA A 520 -20.60 25.08 5.56
CA ALA A 520 -21.13 23.79 5.12
C ALA A 520 -20.75 22.67 6.12
N PRO A 521 -21.62 21.68 6.33
CA PRO A 521 -21.29 20.57 7.21
C PRO A 521 -20.23 19.65 6.60
N VAL A 522 -19.38 19.08 7.47
CA VAL A 522 -18.26 18.22 7.11
C VAL A 522 -18.35 16.88 7.84
N THR A 523 -18.10 15.81 7.12
CA THR A 523 -17.85 14.48 7.68
C THR A 523 -16.38 14.14 7.47
N ALA A 524 -15.61 14.11 8.54
CA ALA A 524 -14.21 13.70 8.54
C ALA A 524 -14.13 12.18 8.70
N ILE A 525 -13.61 11.50 7.70
CA ILE A 525 -13.54 10.04 7.66
C ILE A 525 -12.09 9.60 7.71
N PHE A 526 -11.77 8.76 8.69
CA PHE A 526 -10.45 8.14 8.86
C PHE A 526 -10.54 6.64 8.64
N GLY A 527 -9.47 6.06 8.13
CA GLY A 527 -9.25 4.62 8.12
C GLY A 527 -7.75 4.38 8.29
N ALA A 528 -7.37 3.66 9.34
CA ALA A 528 -5.97 3.46 9.65
C ALA A 528 -5.77 2.28 10.58
N LYS A 529 -4.70 1.51 10.33
CA LYS A 529 -4.19 0.50 11.26
C LYS A 529 -2.84 0.98 11.78
N ALA A 530 -2.64 0.87 13.10
CA ALA A 530 -1.35 1.11 13.73
C ALA A 530 -0.61 -0.22 13.94
N ALA A 531 0.71 -0.22 13.74
CA ALA A 531 1.53 -1.36 14.10
C ALA A 531 1.34 -1.68 15.61
N PRO A 532 1.21 -2.96 16.00
CA PRO A 532 0.89 -3.31 17.39
C PRO A 532 1.84 -2.74 18.44
N ALA A 533 3.12 -2.64 18.13
CA ALA A 533 4.14 -2.10 19.03
C ALA A 533 4.29 -0.57 18.97
N TYR A 534 3.60 0.10 18.04
CA TYR A 534 3.71 1.55 17.84
C TYR A 534 2.73 2.28 18.77
N VAL A 535 3.15 2.53 19.99
CA VAL A 535 2.31 3.05 21.08
C VAL A 535 1.67 4.41 20.74
N ILE A 536 2.46 5.37 20.26
CA ILE A 536 1.93 6.72 19.92
C ILE A 536 0.92 6.66 18.78
N ALA A 537 1.15 5.80 17.79
CA ALA A 537 0.17 5.60 16.71
C ALA A 537 -1.17 5.05 17.25
N LYS A 538 -1.12 4.12 18.19
CA LYS A 538 -2.31 3.60 18.87
C LYS A 538 -3.00 4.68 19.72
N ASP A 539 -2.24 5.56 20.33
CA ASP A 539 -2.78 6.70 21.07
C ASP A 539 -3.49 7.70 20.14
N ILE A 540 -2.98 7.92 18.93
CA ILE A 540 -3.64 8.76 17.93
C ILE A 540 -4.98 8.16 17.50
N ILE A 541 -5.03 6.86 17.24
CA ILE A 541 -6.29 6.15 16.95
C ILE A 541 -7.27 6.31 18.11
N HIS A 542 -6.80 6.16 19.33
CA HIS A 542 -7.60 6.34 20.53
C HIS A 542 -8.22 7.74 20.61
N LEU A 543 -7.43 8.78 20.36
CA LEU A 543 -7.93 10.15 20.29
C LEU A 543 -9.01 10.32 19.24
N ILE A 544 -8.80 9.82 18.02
CA ILE A 544 -9.78 9.93 16.94
C ILE A 544 -11.09 9.22 17.32
N LEU A 545 -11.03 8.05 17.93
CA LEU A 545 -12.21 7.34 18.41
C LEU A 545 -12.94 8.08 19.54
N CYS A 546 -12.20 8.71 20.46
CA CYS A 546 -12.78 9.57 21.48
C CYS A 546 -13.49 10.79 20.86
N LEU A 547 -12.88 11.42 19.87
CA LEU A 547 -13.48 12.53 19.14
C LEU A 547 -14.73 12.10 18.39
N GLN A 548 -14.74 10.94 17.78
CA GLN A 548 -15.92 10.37 17.15
C GLN A 548 -17.10 10.28 18.14
N GLU A 549 -16.86 9.72 19.32
CA GLU A 549 -17.89 9.57 20.35
C GLU A 549 -18.41 10.92 20.86
N ILE A 550 -17.52 11.84 21.18
CA ILE A 550 -17.88 13.16 21.72
C ILE A 550 -18.63 13.99 20.68
N ILE A 551 -18.08 14.12 19.49
CA ILE A 551 -18.59 15.03 18.46
C ILE A 551 -19.91 14.53 17.89
N ASN A 552 -20.01 13.24 17.58
CA ASN A 552 -21.22 12.68 16.97
C ASN A 552 -22.41 12.66 17.92
N ASN A 553 -22.18 12.69 19.23
CA ASN A 553 -23.21 12.72 20.26
C ASN A 553 -23.50 14.11 20.83
N ASP A 554 -22.79 15.14 20.35
CA ASP A 554 -23.03 16.53 20.78
C ASP A 554 -24.03 17.21 19.83
N PRO A 555 -25.25 17.52 20.29
CA PRO A 555 -26.30 18.07 19.42
C PRO A 555 -25.99 19.50 18.94
N GLU A 556 -25.09 20.23 19.58
CA GLU A 556 -24.66 21.55 19.14
C GLU A 556 -23.63 21.46 17.99
N VAL A 557 -22.93 20.35 17.85
CA VAL A 557 -21.82 20.18 16.90
C VAL A 557 -22.15 19.21 15.78
N SER A 558 -22.79 18.09 16.08
CA SER A 558 -23.04 17.01 15.13
C SER A 558 -23.79 17.41 13.84
N PRO A 559 -24.65 18.45 13.82
CA PRO A 559 -25.23 18.93 12.56
C PRO A 559 -24.19 19.55 11.59
N TYR A 560 -23.05 19.96 12.09
CA TYR A 560 -22.02 20.68 11.30
C TYR A 560 -20.73 19.90 11.13
N LEU A 561 -20.43 18.98 12.04
CA LEU A 561 -19.21 18.19 12.04
C LEU A 561 -19.49 16.79 12.57
N LYS A 562 -19.07 15.78 11.81
CA LYS A 562 -19.02 14.39 12.26
C LYS A 562 -17.66 13.79 12.01
N VAL A 563 -17.31 12.81 12.82
CA VAL A 563 -16.06 12.05 12.69
C VAL A 563 -16.40 10.58 12.57
N VAL A 564 -15.80 9.91 11.60
CA VAL A 564 -15.94 8.47 11.40
C VAL A 564 -14.56 7.84 11.35
N MET A 565 -14.30 6.92 12.26
CA MET A 565 -13.13 6.04 12.18
C MET A 565 -13.58 4.68 11.65
N VAL A 566 -13.22 4.37 10.40
CA VAL A 566 -13.58 3.10 9.75
C VAL A 566 -12.81 1.97 10.40
N GLU A 567 -13.53 0.95 10.88
CA GLU A 567 -12.93 -0.22 11.51
C GLU A 567 -12.34 -1.16 10.47
N ASN A 568 -11.16 -1.70 10.76
CA ASN A 568 -10.49 -2.69 9.93
C ASN A 568 -10.31 -2.27 8.46
N TYR A 569 -9.77 -1.08 8.25
CA TYR A 569 -9.48 -0.56 6.91
C TYR A 569 -8.69 -1.59 6.07
N ASN A 570 -9.17 -1.87 4.86
CA ASN A 570 -8.60 -2.82 3.92
C ASN A 570 -8.91 -2.41 2.47
N VAL A 571 -8.53 -3.21 1.48
CA VAL A 571 -8.77 -2.89 0.06
C VAL A 571 -10.26 -2.81 -0.26
N THR A 572 -11.07 -3.71 0.25
CA THR A 572 -12.53 -3.72 0.04
C THR A 572 -13.18 -2.42 0.52
N LYS A 573 -12.79 -1.95 1.71
CA LYS A 573 -13.30 -0.68 2.26
C LYS A 573 -12.77 0.53 1.50
N ALA A 574 -11.52 0.49 1.05
CA ALA A 574 -10.94 1.52 0.19
C ALA A 574 -11.74 1.70 -1.10
N GLU A 575 -12.18 0.62 -1.72
CA GLU A 575 -12.99 0.63 -2.94
C GLU A 575 -14.35 1.32 -2.75
N LYS A 576 -14.86 1.37 -1.52
CA LYS A 576 -16.10 2.07 -1.18
C LYS A 576 -15.86 3.52 -0.75
N LEU A 577 -14.74 3.78 -0.08
CA LEU A 577 -14.38 5.10 0.44
C LEU A 577 -13.88 6.04 -0.66
N ILE A 578 -13.05 5.57 -1.55
CA ILE A 578 -12.37 6.39 -2.55
C ILE A 578 -13.36 7.05 -3.53
N PRO A 579 -14.33 6.34 -4.12
CA PRO A 579 -15.30 6.98 -5.03
C PRO A 579 -16.19 8.02 -4.36
N ALA A 580 -16.36 7.96 -3.05
CA ALA A 580 -17.22 8.87 -2.27
C ALA A 580 -16.50 10.13 -1.76
N CYS A 581 -15.21 10.27 -1.99
CA CYS A 581 -14.40 11.34 -1.41
C CYS A 581 -14.56 12.66 -2.16
N ASP A 582 -14.73 13.75 -1.42
CA ASP A 582 -14.67 15.13 -1.94
C ASP A 582 -13.27 15.72 -1.78
N ILE A 583 -12.71 15.63 -0.58
CA ILE A 583 -11.37 16.17 -0.24
C ILE A 583 -10.47 15.02 0.20
N SER A 584 -9.39 14.82 -0.56
CA SER A 584 -8.36 13.81 -0.29
C SER A 584 -7.27 14.41 0.59
N GLU A 585 -7.16 13.93 1.82
CA GLU A 585 -6.17 14.38 2.79
C GLU A 585 -4.81 13.69 2.55
N GLN A 586 -3.84 14.45 2.04
CA GLN A 586 -2.49 13.98 1.72
C GLN A 586 -1.46 14.89 2.41
N ILE A 587 -1.47 14.86 3.73
CA ILE A 587 -0.87 15.88 4.60
C ILE A 587 0.42 15.46 5.31
N SER A 588 1.14 14.50 4.75
CA SER A 588 2.45 14.08 5.26
C SER A 588 3.41 15.28 5.39
N LEU A 589 4.36 15.17 6.30
CA LEU A 589 5.43 16.18 6.36
C LEU A 589 6.25 16.12 5.07
N ALA A 590 6.44 17.26 4.41
CA ALA A 590 7.22 17.31 3.18
C ALA A 590 8.61 16.66 3.38
N SER A 591 9.08 15.92 2.41
CA SER A 591 10.29 15.09 2.41
C SER A 591 10.15 13.70 3.08
N LYS A 592 8.98 13.29 3.55
CA LYS A 592 8.83 12.04 4.31
C LYS A 592 8.06 10.94 3.59
N GLU A 593 7.05 11.26 2.80
CA GLU A 593 6.37 10.28 1.97
C GLU A 593 7.14 10.06 0.67
N ALA A 594 7.54 8.83 0.37
CA ALA A 594 8.28 8.53 -0.85
C ALA A 594 7.44 8.83 -2.11
N SER A 595 6.22 8.36 -2.15
CA SER A 595 5.29 8.60 -3.26
C SER A 595 3.85 8.80 -2.76
N GLY A 596 3.33 7.82 -2.05
CA GLY A 596 1.89 7.63 -1.89
C GLY A 596 1.29 7.01 -3.16
N THR A 597 0.21 6.28 -2.99
CA THR A 597 -0.62 5.77 -4.09
C THR A 597 -2.10 6.07 -3.85
N GLY A 598 -2.49 6.28 -2.60
CA GLY A 598 -3.85 6.74 -2.24
C GLY A 598 -4.20 8.04 -2.94
N ASN A 599 -3.27 9.00 -2.95
CA ASN A 599 -3.43 10.27 -3.66
C ASN A 599 -3.81 10.09 -5.13
N MET A 600 -3.23 9.11 -5.83
CA MET A 600 -3.53 8.80 -7.24
C MET A 600 -4.93 8.20 -7.41
N LYS A 601 -5.33 7.31 -6.50
CA LYS A 601 -6.66 6.67 -6.51
C LYS A 601 -7.77 7.69 -6.30
N PHE A 602 -7.60 8.60 -5.37
CA PHE A 602 -8.52 9.69 -5.10
C PHE A 602 -8.64 10.64 -6.30
N MET A 603 -7.51 11.04 -6.87
CA MET A 603 -7.45 11.89 -8.08
C MET A 603 -8.23 11.26 -9.23
N LEU A 604 -8.00 9.99 -9.51
CA LEU A 604 -8.68 9.23 -10.57
C LEU A 604 -10.21 9.19 -10.36
N ASN A 605 -10.66 9.19 -9.11
CA ASN A 605 -12.09 9.17 -8.75
C ASN A 605 -12.68 10.55 -8.49
N GLY A 606 -11.97 11.61 -8.85
CA GLY A 606 -12.48 12.97 -8.85
C GLY A 606 -12.44 13.68 -7.50
N ALA A 607 -11.73 13.17 -6.51
CA ALA A 607 -11.47 13.91 -5.29
C ALA A 607 -10.43 15.01 -5.57
N VAL A 608 -10.55 16.13 -4.83
CA VAL A 608 -9.57 17.22 -4.89
C VAL A 608 -8.59 17.04 -3.73
N THR A 609 -7.30 17.08 -4.03
CA THR A 609 -6.25 16.90 -3.04
C THR A 609 -6.08 18.14 -2.18
N LEU A 610 -6.07 17.95 -0.86
CA LEU A 610 -5.52 18.88 0.13
C LEU A 610 -4.24 18.24 0.67
N GLY A 611 -3.10 18.82 0.35
CA GLY A 611 -1.84 18.15 0.67
C GLY A 611 -0.63 19.08 0.75
N THR A 612 0.48 18.48 1.10
CA THR A 612 1.81 19.10 1.11
C THR A 612 2.56 18.81 -0.18
N GLU A 613 3.60 19.58 -0.48
CA GLU A 613 4.54 19.31 -1.57
C GLU A 613 5.46 18.15 -1.19
N ASP A 614 4.89 16.95 -1.20
CA ASP A 614 5.55 15.72 -0.79
C ASP A 614 5.18 14.54 -1.71
N GLY A 615 6.13 13.65 -1.94
CA GLY A 615 5.93 12.46 -2.76
C GLY A 615 5.30 12.79 -4.13
N ALA A 616 4.35 11.97 -4.55
CA ALA A 616 3.65 12.17 -5.82
C ALA A 616 2.66 13.34 -5.80
N ASN A 617 2.38 13.97 -4.65
CA ASN A 617 1.56 15.18 -4.61
C ASN A 617 2.17 16.28 -5.48
N VAL A 618 3.51 16.35 -5.56
CA VAL A 618 4.23 17.31 -6.41
C VAL A 618 3.86 17.11 -7.88
N GLU A 619 3.84 15.86 -8.34
CA GLU A 619 3.49 15.53 -9.72
C GLU A 619 2.00 15.74 -9.99
N ILE A 620 1.12 15.48 -9.01
CA ILE A 620 -0.30 15.82 -9.11
C ILE A 620 -0.46 17.33 -9.31
N HIS A 621 0.21 18.13 -8.50
CA HIS A 621 0.18 19.60 -8.57
C HIS A 621 0.62 20.11 -9.95
N GLU A 622 1.72 19.59 -10.46
CA GLU A 622 2.22 19.93 -11.80
C GLU A 622 1.20 19.61 -12.91
N LEU A 623 0.53 18.47 -12.80
CA LEU A 623 -0.43 18.01 -13.79
C LEU A 623 -1.74 18.82 -13.78
N VAL A 624 -2.30 19.09 -12.60
CA VAL A 624 -3.63 19.73 -12.49
C VAL A 624 -3.57 21.24 -12.43
N GLY A 625 -2.44 21.83 -12.04
CA GLY A 625 -2.28 23.28 -11.86
C GLY A 625 -2.87 23.79 -10.53
N ASN A 626 -2.51 25.02 -10.16
CA ASN A 626 -2.85 25.65 -8.87
C ASN A 626 -4.34 25.73 -8.55
N ASP A 627 -5.19 25.83 -9.58
CA ASP A 627 -6.64 25.97 -9.40
C ASP A 627 -7.35 24.67 -9.02
N ASN A 628 -6.66 23.54 -9.11
CA ASN A 628 -7.29 22.21 -8.99
C ASN A 628 -6.68 21.35 -7.88
N ILE A 629 -5.96 21.97 -6.96
CA ILE A 629 -5.35 21.36 -5.79
C ILE A 629 -5.24 22.41 -4.68
N PHE A 630 -5.24 21.98 -3.42
CA PHE A 630 -5.00 22.82 -2.27
C PHE A 630 -3.69 22.40 -1.59
N VAL A 631 -2.69 23.26 -1.64
CA VAL A 631 -1.34 22.99 -1.14
C VAL A 631 -1.00 23.89 0.03
N PHE A 632 -0.42 23.31 1.07
CA PHE A 632 -0.03 24.02 2.29
C PHE A 632 1.30 23.48 2.83
N GLY A 633 1.82 24.17 3.84
CA GLY A 633 2.92 23.68 4.68
C GLY A 633 4.31 24.02 4.17
N ALA A 634 5.30 23.74 5.01
CA ALA A 634 6.70 23.93 4.70
C ALA A 634 7.13 23.04 3.52
N SER A 635 8.06 23.56 2.71
CA SER A 635 8.65 22.78 1.61
C SER A 635 9.61 21.70 2.13
N SER A 636 9.96 20.74 1.27
CA SER A 636 10.94 19.71 1.63
C SER A 636 12.29 20.31 2.01
N ASP A 637 12.73 21.36 1.31
CA ASP A 637 14.00 22.04 1.62
C ASP A 637 13.98 22.71 3.00
N GLU A 638 12.88 23.39 3.34
CA GLU A 638 12.69 23.98 4.67
C GLU A 638 12.69 22.92 5.77
N VAL A 639 12.02 21.80 5.55
CA VAL A 639 11.97 20.69 6.53
C VAL A 639 13.35 20.06 6.70
N ILE A 640 14.06 19.80 5.62
CA ILE A 640 15.43 19.24 5.65
C ILE A 640 16.36 20.21 6.41
N GLU A 641 16.24 21.49 6.17
CA GLU A 641 17.02 22.53 6.87
C GLU A 641 16.72 22.54 8.38
N HIS A 642 15.44 22.46 8.79
CA HIS A 642 15.07 22.37 10.19
C HIS A 642 15.67 21.15 10.88
N TYR A 643 15.68 19.98 10.23
CA TYR A 643 16.32 18.79 10.78
C TYR A 643 17.84 18.96 10.88
N ALA A 644 18.47 19.55 9.87
CA ALA A 644 19.93 19.78 9.87
C ALA A 644 20.36 20.74 10.99
N LYS A 645 19.58 21.80 11.24
CA LYS A 645 19.83 22.81 12.28
C LYS A 645 19.32 22.38 13.66
N ALA A 646 18.44 21.39 13.72
CA ALA A 646 17.75 20.96 14.94
C ALA A 646 17.08 22.14 15.68
N ASP A 647 16.46 23.05 14.94
CA ASP A 647 15.93 24.33 15.44
C ASP A 647 14.41 24.36 15.66
N TYR A 648 13.72 23.25 15.35
CA TYR A 648 12.29 23.15 15.61
C TYR A 648 12.02 22.82 17.08
N VAL A 649 11.20 23.68 17.73
CA VAL A 649 10.80 23.52 19.13
C VAL A 649 9.26 23.54 19.20
N ALA A 650 8.66 22.37 19.36
CA ALA A 650 7.19 22.21 19.41
C ALA A 650 6.56 23.05 20.53
N ARG A 651 7.18 23.10 21.71
CA ARG A 651 6.70 23.86 22.87
C ARG A 651 6.50 25.34 22.58
N ASP A 652 7.32 25.95 21.73
CA ASP A 652 7.19 27.36 21.36
C ASP A 652 5.85 27.59 20.62
N PHE A 653 5.47 26.70 19.72
CA PHE A 653 4.18 26.80 19.03
C PHE A 653 3.01 26.57 19.99
N TYR A 654 3.12 25.62 20.88
CA TYR A 654 2.11 25.37 21.93
C TYR A 654 1.90 26.59 22.84
N GLU A 655 2.95 27.21 23.29
CA GLU A 655 2.86 28.38 24.22
C GLU A 655 2.45 29.67 23.51
N LYS A 656 2.86 29.87 22.28
CA LYS A 656 2.65 31.15 21.56
C LYS A 656 1.37 31.21 20.73
N ASN A 657 0.82 30.06 20.31
CA ASN A 657 -0.39 30.01 19.49
C ASN A 657 -1.60 29.57 20.32
N PRO A 658 -2.57 30.47 20.59
CA PRO A 658 -3.72 30.14 21.42
C PRO A 658 -4.59 29.01 20.88
N ALA A 659 -4.75 28.93 19.56
CA ALA A 659 -5.56 27.89 18.93
C ALA A 659 -4.89 26.50 19.07
N ILE A 660 -3.58 26.42 18.85
CA ILE A 660 -2.80 25.20 19.06
C ILE A 660 -2.86 24.78 20.53
N LYS A 661 -2.65 25.74 21.46
CA LYS A 661 -2.71 25.48 22.89
C LYS A 661 -4.07 24.91 23.30
N ALA A 662 -5.15 25.53 22.86
CA ALA A 662 -6.50 25.11 23.19
C ALA A 662 -6.80 23.70 22.64
N ALA A 663 -6.38 23.41 21.42
CA ALA A 663 -6.57 22.09 20.80
C ALA A 663 -5.79 21.00 21.54
N ILE A 664 -4.53 21.25 21.88
CA ILE A 664 -3.69 20.29 22.60
C ILE A 664 -4.19 20.09 24.03
N ASP A 665 -4.56 21.17 24.74
CA ASP A 665 -5.10 21.09 26.10
C ASP A 665 -6.42 20.30 26.15
N PHE A 666 -7.20 20.36 25.09
CA PHE A 666 -8.47 19.61 24.98
C PHE A 666 -8.27 18.08 25.01
N ILE A 667 -7.12 17.58 24.55
CA ILE A 667 -6.82 16.13 24.50
C ILE A 667 -6.99 15.49 25.90
N THR A 668 -6.64 16.22 26.95
CA THR A 668 -6.75 15.77 28.35
C THR A 668 -7.85 16.49 29.12
N SER A 669 -8.81 17.10 28.44
CA SER A 669 -9.98 17.74 29.06
C SER A 669 -10.91 16.72 29.72
N GLU A 670 -11.78 17.21 30.61
CA GLU A 670 -12.80 16.37 31.26
C GLU A 670 -13.67 15.62 30.24
N GLU A 671 -14.04 16.30 29.16
CA GLU A 671 -14.87 15.73 28.11
C GLU A 671 -14.22 14.50 27.48
N VAL A 672 -12.95 14.59 27.13
CA VAL A 672 -12.23 13.49 26.49
C VAL A 672 -11.92 12.39 27.49
N LEU A 673 -11.57 12.75 28.73
CA LEU A 673 -11.28 11.77 29.78
C LEU A 673 -12.50 10.94 30.21
N LYS A 674 -13.73 11.40 29.94
CA LYS A 674 -14.95 10.63 30.19
C LYS A 674 -15.08 9.42 29.26
N VAL A 675 -14.52 9.48 28.08
CA VAL A 675 -14.62 8.45 27.04
C VAL A 675 -13.28 7.80 26.69
N GLY A 676 -12.19 8.37 27.20
CA GLY A 676 -10.83 7.93 26.88
C GLY A 676 -10.02 7.51 28.10
N LYS A 677 -8.90 6.83 27.81
CA LYS A 677 -7.90 6.44 28.81
C LYS A 677 -6.92 7.58 29.08
N LYS A 678 -6.89 8.04 30.31
CA LYS A 678 -6.03 9.15 30.75
C LYS A 678 -4.55 8.92 30.38
N GLU A 679 -4.04 7.74 30.66
CA GLU A 679 -2.64 7.38 30.38
C GLU A 679 -2.26 7.55 28.89
N ASN A 680 -3.10 7.06 27.99
CA ASN A 680 -2.88 7.18 26.54
C ASN A 680 -2.96 8.63 26.06
N LEU A 681 -3.94 9.38 26.56
CA LEU A 681 -4.16 10.78 26.17
C LEU A 681 -3.06 11.70 26.70
N GLU A 682 -2.64 11.53 27.94
CA GLU A 682 -1.51 12.28 28.51
C GLU A 682 -0.20 12.00 27.80
N ARG A 683 0.05 10.73 27.44
CA ARG A 683 1.24 10.34 26.70
C ARG A 683 1.28 11.00 25.32
N LEU A 684 0.16 11.00 24.59
CA LEU A 684 0.06 11.65 23.28
C LEU A 684 0.25 13.16 23.41
N GLN A 685 -0.42 13.80 24.38
CA GLN A 685 -0.27 15.24 24.62
C GLN A 685 1.18 15.62 24.91
N HIS A 686 1.84 14.86 25.79
CA HIS A 686 3.24 15.05 26.13
C HIS A 686 4.15 14.93 24.89
N GLU A 687 3.92 13.91 24.06
CA GLU A 687 4.69 13.69 22.83
C GLU A 687 4.57 14.86 21.85
N ILE A 688 3.35 15.37 21.65
CA ILE A 688 3.10 16.51 20.75
C ILE A 688 3.77 17.80 21.28
N ILE A 689 3.71 18.07 22.58
CA ILE A 689 4.29 19.28 23.17
C ILE A 689 5.81 19.21 23.19
N SER A 690 6.39 18.05 23.56
CA SER A 690 7.82 17.95 23.87
C SER A 690 8.68 17.50 22.68
N LYS A 691 8.11 16.78 21.72
CA LYS A 691 8.87 16.21 20.62
C LYS A 691 8.35 16.64 19.26
N ASP A 692 7.11 16.25 18.93
CA ASP A 692 6.49 16.52 17.62
C ASP A 692 7.48 16.31 16.46
N TRP A 693 8.02 15.10 16.35
CA TRP A 693 9.09 14.75 15.40
C TRP A 693 8.81 15.11 13.95
N PHE A 694 7.53 15.24 13.59
CA PHE A 694 7.12 15.53 12.21
C PHE A 694 6.47 16.91 12.06
N MET A 695 6.86 17.85 12.92
CA MET A 695 6.57 19.29 12.80
C MET A 695 5.10 19.61 12.56
N THR A 696 4.22 18.87 13.21
CA THR A 696 2.76 19.04 13.12
C THR A 696 2.35 20.46 13.42
N LEU A 697 2.91 21.05 14.49
CA LEU A 697 2.55 22.38 14.96
C LEU A 697 3.09 23.48 14.05
N LEU A 698 4.20 23.25 13.35
CA LEU A 698 4.73 24.19 12.35
C LEU A 698 3.72 24.47 11.24
N ASP A 699 3.05 23.42 10.77
CA ASP A 699 2.14 23.49 9.63
C ASP A 699 0.67 23.67 10.03
N PHE A 700 0.35 23.75 11.31
CA PHE A 700 -1.05 23.83 11.79
C PHE A 700 -1.82 25.02 11.19
N ASP A 701 -1.28 26.23 11.26
CA ASP A 701 -1.96 27.42 10.77
C ASP A 701 -2.17 27.37 9.25
N SER A 702 -1.14 27.00 8.49
CA SER A 702 -1.23 26.90 7.03
C SER A 702 -2.20 25.78 6.60
N TYR A 703 -2.24 24.68 7.33
CA TYR A 703 -3.20 23.60 7.10
C TYR A 703 -4.63 24.08 7.33
N LYS A 704 -4.88 24.70 8.48
CA LYS A 704 -6.20 25.26 8.83
C LYS A 704 -6.68 26.25 7.76
N GLU A 705 -5.84 27.21 7.38
CA GLU A 705 -6.16 28.22 6.37
C GLU A 705 -6.52 27.57 5.03
N LYS A 706 -5.71 26.63 4.55
CA LYS A 706 -5.93 25.99 3.26
C LYS A 706 -7.14 25.04 3.28
N LYS A 707 -7.37 24.34 4.37
CA LYS A 707 -8.55 23.50 4.54
C LYS A 707 -9.84 24.31 4.55
N GLU A 708 -9.85 25.43 5.26
CA GLU A 708 -11.00 26.36 5.26
C GLU A 708 -11.26 26.94 3.86
N GLU A 709 -10.22 27.21 3.09
CA GLU A 709 -10.33 27.64 1.68
C GLU A 709 -11.00 26.55 0.83
N ALA A 710 -10.58 25.29 0.98
CA ALA A 710 -11.18 24.16 0.29
C ALA A 710 -12.65 23.96 0.65
N LEU A 711 -12.99 24.07 1.92
CA LEU A 711 -14.37 23.96 2.39
C LEU A 711 -15.27 25.06 1.83
N ARG A 712 -14.77 26.29 1.75
CA ARG A 712 -15.49 27.41 1.11
C ARG A 712 -15.66 27.21 -0.39
N ALA A 713 -14.63 26.71 -1.07
CA ALA A 713 -14.67 26.47 -2.50
C ALA A 713 -15.72 25.42 -2.89
N TYR A 714 -15.99 24.46 -2.00
CA TYR A 714 -17.01 23.43 -2.23
C TYR A 714 -18.43 23.99 -2.39
N ALA A 715 -18.72 25.16 -1.85
CA ALA A 715 -20.05 25.78 -1.94
C ALA A 715 -20.46 26.08 -3.40
N ASP A 716 -19.51 26.38 -4.27
CA ASP A 716 -19.74 26.50 -5.71
C ASP A 716 -19.56 25.12 -6.38
N GLN A 717 -20.65 24.35 -6.43
CA GLN A 717 -20.64 22.99 -6.94
C GLN A 717 -20.21 22.89 -8.43
N LYS A 718 -20.48 23.90 -9.22
CA LYS A 718 -20.07 23.93 -10.63
C LYS A 718 -18.55 24.11 -10.76
N THR A 719 -17.97 25.04 -10.04
CA THR A 719 -16.52 25.23 -9.99
C THR A 719 -15.83 24.02 -9.37
N TRP A 720 -16.41 23.42 -8.32
CA TRP A 720 -15.89 22.19 -7.72
C TRP A 720 -15.89 21.03 -8.73
N ALA A 721 -16.97 20.86 -9.49
CA ALA A 721 -17.06 19.82 -10.54
C ALA A 721 -16.00 20.00 -11.63
N LYS A 722 -15.63 21.25 -11.96
CA LYS A 722 -14.52 21.54 -12.90
C LYS A 722 -13.19 21.03 -12.34
N LYS A 723 -12.94 21.25 -11.05
CA LYS A 723 -11.74 20.72 -10.37
C LYS A 723 -11.72 19.19 -10.41
N THR A 724 -12.85 18.57 -10.14
CA THR A 724 -13.04 17.11 -10.22
C THR A 724 -12.72 16.60 -11.63
N LEU A 725 -13.27 17.21 -12.65
CA LEU A 725 -13.03 16.81 -14.04
C LEU A 725 -11.56 16.92 -14.43
N VAL A 726 -10.89 18.00 -14.08
CA VAL A 726 -9.46 18.19 -14.38
C VAL A 726 -8.61 17.11 -13.67
N ASN A 727 -8.91 16.80 -12.42
CA ASN A 727 -8.22 15.74 -11.71
C ASN A 727 -8.36 14.39 -12.40
N ILE A 728 -9.57 14.00 -12.79
CA ILE A 728 -9.81 12.74 -13.51
C ILE A 728 -9.05 12.75 -14.85
N ALA A 729 -9.16 13.83 -15.60
CA ALA A 729 -8.53 13.95 -16.94
C ALA A 729 -7.01 13.81 -16.88
N LYS A 730 -6.38 14.30 -15.83
CA LYS A 730 -4.93 14.29 -15.64
C LYS A 730 -4.41 13.05 -14.92
N ALA A 731 -5.29 12.19 -14.41
CA ALA A 731 -4.92 11.00 -13.65
C ALA A 731 -4.31 9.88 -14.51
N GLY A 732 -4.41 9.96 -15.83
CA GLY A 732 -3.87 8.94 -16.73
C GLY A 732 -2.37 8.68 -16.56
N TYR A 733 -1.60 9.69 -16.22
CA TYR A 733 -0.18 9.57 -15.91
C TYR A 733 0.09 8.55 -14.78
N PHE A 734 -0.82 8.41 -13.84
CA PHE A 734 -0.67 7.50 -12.70
C PHE A 734 -1.19 6.08 -12.96
N SER A 735 -1.41 5.70 -14.21
CA SER A 735 -1.64 4.29 -14.54
C SER A 735 -0.39 3.45 -14.26
N SER A 736 -0.56 2.32 -13.57
CA SER A 736 0.54 1.37 -13.38
C SER A 736 1.01 0.75 -14.69
N ASP A 737 0.20 0.77 -15.74
CA ASP A 737 0.63 0.34 -17.07
C ASP A 737 1.77 1.22 -17.59
N ARG A 738 1.66 2.55 -17.44
CA ARG A 738 2.75 3.48 -17.76
C ARG A 738 3.99 3.18 -16.92
N THR A 739 3.83 2.98 -15.61
CA THR A 739 4.94 2.67 -14.71
C THR A 739 5.69 1.42 -15.17
N ILE A 740 4.96 0.35 -15.46
CA ILE A 740 5.56 -0.93 -15.89
C ILE A 740 6.24 -0.80 -17.27
N GLU A 741 5.66 -0.05 -18.19
CA GLU A 741 6.31 0.24 -19.48
C GLU A 741 7.66 0.91 -19.27
N GLU A 742 7.76 1.87 -18.34
CA GLU A 742 9.02 2.55 -18.01
C GLU A 742 10.02 1.60 -17.34
N TYR A 743 9.60 0.77 -16.39
CA TYR A 743 10.47 -0.27 -15.82
C TYR A 743 11.00 -1.22 -16.89
N ASN A 744 10.15 -1.65 -17.80
CA ASN A 744 10.54 -2.57 -18.86
C ASN A 744 11.54 -1.93 -19.85
N ARG A 745 11.24 -0.69 -20.26
CA ARG A 745 12.11 0.05 -21.20
C ARG A 745 13.50 0.31 -20.62
N ASP A 746 13.56 0.71 -19.35
CA ASP A 746 14.80 1.26 -18.76
C ASP A 746 15.57 0.22 -17.92
N ILE A 747 14.92 -0.80 -17.39
CA ILE A 747 15.51 -1.72 -16.39
C ILE A 747 15.39 -3.18 -16.83
N TRP A 748 14.19 -3.68 -17.12
CA TRP A 748 13.95 -5.12 -17.29
C TRP A 748 14.30 -5.64 -18.68
N HIS A 749 13.95 -4.92 -19.73
CA HIS A 749 14.16 -5.31 -21.14
C HIS A 749 13.61 -6.72 -21.46
N LEU A 750 12.38 -6.96 -21.05
CA LEU A 750 11.64 -8.20 -21.30
C LEU A 750 11.19 -8.33 -22.76
#